data_eb836c7972cb139645cb4832436259dd
#
_entry.id   eb836c7972cb139645cb4832436259dd
#
_cell.length_a   1.000
_cell.length_b   1.000
_cell.length_c   1.000
_cell.angle_alpha   90.00
_cell.angle_beta   90.00
_cell.angle_gamma   90.00
#
_symmetry.space_group_name_H-M   'P 1'
#
loop_
_entity.id
_entity.type
_entity.pdbx_description
1 polymer ?
#
loop_
_entity_poly.entity_id
_entity_poly.type
_entity_poly.pdbx_seq_one_letter_code
_entity_poly.pdbx_strand_id
1 'polypeptide(L)'
;MPSRYLIGIDLGTTNSVVAYIDTKDGVDAGSAIHVFQVPQLVGHGEVRTLPALPSFLYFPTEDELSAGAVSATWDEDPPMVTGVLARDQGALVPSRQVSSAKSWLSYPSVDRRARILPTQAEPPQPMISPVEASSRYLMHLRDAWNGAIGTNAETRFEHQEIVLTVPASFDEDARELTVEAARSARLDKLTLLEEPLAAFYAWIASNGYAQAGGPDLARDESSENLRDGDLILICDIGGGTTDFSLVRSHLVNGELQFERTAIGEHLLLGGDNLDLALARRVEERLKDIELTLRQRYALRRICCAAKEQLLSDSSLERAPVTILGGGRAVVGQALSVDLTRKEVLQTLTDGFLPMTAPDEMPARGRPTALRELGLPYASDPAITKHLAAFLTQAAIAMNSSSANHRMARPDAVLFNGGFCAPAVTRERIVEAISTWFGGTPGGWRPKVLNNEEVDSAVARGAAHYGRVRLGAGSRVRAGNARSYYIGLPSSNGLQGICVLPAGVEEGTTLPLLNREFSVLANRPVSFTLYSSRTRHDAHGEVASLDEADVHRHAPLGTMLRYGRKLRELYLIVRIRASFTEVGTLELWCESRDTQHRWRLQFELRGEEAQAEQLDTAKPQPLPAPSPAVTDSDATVESAAQLIHNVFGGSADGEALAPGTLANQIEAALGAKRDSWPISAIRRFSDILIEVAAGRKESPRYEVRWLNLSGFCLRPGFGVPGDDARVKHVRTIASNETVFADDLQCQVELLVLLRRIAGGINASEQQALYRKLIGRADLRKKGRVNRQLEYERWRLLASLEHLLGSDRASLGD
;
A
#
# COMPACT_ATOMS: atom_id res chain seq x y z
N MET A 1 -19.06 11.85 24.29
CA MET A 1 -19.01 10.64 25.15
C MET A 1 -17.99 9.72 24.54
N PRO A 2 -17.22 8.97 25.30
CA PRO A 2 -16.34 7.94 24.73
C PRO A 2 -17.17 6.95 23.91
N SER A 3 -16.57 6.37 22.87
CA SER A 3 -17.22 5.34 22.06
C SER A 3 -17.58 4.13 22.93
N ARG A 4 -18.69 3.46 22.57
CA ARG A 4 -19.17 2.28 23.32
C ARG A 4 -18.13 1.14 23.32
N TYR A 5 -17.42 0.98 22.22
CA TYR A 5 -16.37 -0.02 22.08
C TYR A 5 -15.06 0.61 21.64
N LEU A 6 -13.96 0.08 22.14
CA LEU A 6 -12.62 0.32 21.61
C LEU A 6 -12.27 -0.90 20.75
N ILE A 7 -12.12 -0.70 19.47
CA ILE A 7 -11.94 -1.79 18.51
C ILE A 7 -10.50 -1.81 18.01
N GLY A 8 -9.86 -2.97 18.08
CA GLY A 8 -8.57 -3.26 17.47
C GLY A 8 -8.78 -4.16 16.25
N ILE A 9 -8.21 -3.77 15.10
CA ILE A 9 -8.26 -4.55 13.87
C ILE A 9 -6.84 -4.91 13.47
N ASP A 10 -6.56 -6.20 13.39
CA ASP A 10 -5.42 -6.72 12.65
C ASP A 10 -5.85 -7.00 11.20
N LEU A 11 -5.42 -6.14 10.28
CA LEU A 11 -5.62 -6.35 8.84
C LEU A 11 -4.42 -7.12 8.28
N GLY A 12 -4.39 -8.44 8.49
CA GLY A 12 -3.27 -9.28 8.09
C GLY A 12 -3.23 -9.63 6.60
N THR A 13 -2.06 -10.03 6.12
CA THR A 13 -1.88 -10.51 4.73
C THR A 13 -2.68 -11.78 4.45
N THR A 14 -2.73 -12.68 5.43
CA THR A 14 -3.37 -14.00 5.31
C THR A 14 -4.71 -14.05 6.04
N ASN A 15 -4.79 -13.47 7.23
CA ASN A 15 -5.99 -13.43 8.06
C ASN A 15 -6.17 -12.04 8.67
N SER A 16 -7.40 -11.61 8.85
CA SER A 16 -7.77 -10.40 9.58
C SER A 16 -8.55 -10.77 10.84
N VAL A 17 -8.24 -10.08 11.95
CA VAL A 17 -8.83 -10.35 13.27
C VAL A 17 -9.36 -9.05 13.88
N VAL A 18 -10.48 -9.13 14.58
CA VAL A 18 -11.06 -8.02 15.34
C VAL A 18 -11.10 -8.37 16.82
N ALA A 19 -10.54 -7.50 17.65
CA ALA A 19 -10.74 -7.55 19.10
C ALA A 19 -11.37 -6.26 19.59
N TYR A 20 -12.02 -6.32 20.76
CA TYR A 20 -12.69 -5.15 21.30
C TYR A 20 -12.75 -5.14 22.83
N ILE A 21 -12.88 -3.95 23.40
CA ILE A 21 -13.15 -3.68 24.80
C ILE A 21 -14.51 -2.99 24.89
N ASP A 22 -15.42 -3.48 25.74
CA ASP A 22 -16.66 -2.82 26.06
C ASP A 22 -16.42 -1.77 27.16
N THR A 23 -16.66 -0.49 26.85
CA THR A 23 -16.42 0.62 27.78
C THR A 23 -17.54 0.85 28.79
N LYS A 24 -18.63 0.05 28.73
CA LYS A 24 -19.80 0.20 29.61
C LYS A 24 -19.45 0.06 31.10
N ASP A 25 -18.55 -0.86 31.39
CA ASP A 25 -18.14 -1.19 32.76
C ASP A 25 -16.88 -0.43 33.20
N GLY A 26 -16.50 0.62 32.46
CA GLY A 26 -15.31 1.41 32.64
C GLY A 26 -14.19 1.09 31.66
N VAL A 27 -13.11 1.90 31.71
CA VAL A 27 -11.95 1.77 30.81
C VAL A 27 -10.71 1.35 31.60
N ASP A 28 -10.92 0.70 32.75
CA ASP A 28 -9.84 0.31 33.64
C ASP A 28 -8.90 -0.74 33.04
N ALA A 29 -7.68 -0.80 33.55
CA ALA A 29 -6.63 -1.71 33.06
C ALA A 29 -7.02 -3.19 33.08
N GLY A 30 -8.01 -3.56 33.89
CA GLY A 30 -8.55 -4.93 34.05
C GLY A 30 -9.74 -5.28 33.14
N SER A 31 -10.24 -4.36 32.29
CA SER A 31 -11.37 -4.65 31.38
C SER A 31 -10.98 -5.74 30.39
N ALA A 32 -11.85 -6.75 30.22
CA ALA A 32 -11.60 -7.89 29.34
C ALA A 32 -11.49 -7.47 27.88
N ILE A 33 -10.54 -8.06 27.17
CA ILE A 33 -10.39 -7.90 25.73
C ILE A 33 -10.99 -9.13 25.06
N HIS A 34 -12.01 -8.92 24.23
CA HIS A 34 -12.76 -9.95 23.54
C HIS A 34 -12.34 -10.05 22.08
N VAL A 35 -12.28 -11.26 21.53
CA VAL A 35 -12.09 -11.50 20.08
C VAL A 35 -13.46 -11.68 19.43
N PHE A 36 -13.75 -10.86 18.44
CA PHE A 36 -15.01 -10.92 17.69
C PHE A 36 -15.02 -12.17 16.81
N GLN A 37 -16.10 -12.96 16.95
CA GLN A 37 -16.32 -14.13 16.10
C GLN A 37 -16.97 -13.69 14.80
N VAL A 38 -16.22 -13.63 13.71
CA VAL A 38 -16.65 -13.08 12.43
C VAL A 38 -17.54 -14.08 11.68
N PRO A 39 -18.83 -13.77 11.46
CA PRO A 39 -19.68 -14.54 10.55
C PRO A 39 -19.13 -14.50 9.12
N GLN A 40 -18.97 -15.63 8.49
CA GLN A 40 -18.48 -15.75 7.13
C GLN A 40 -18.96 -17.03 6.44
N LEU A 41 -18.97 -17.03 5.11
CA LEU A 41 -19.27 -18.23 4.32
C LEU A 41 -18.08 -19.20 4.38
N VAL A 42 -18.34 -20.44 4.75
CA VAL A 42 -17.37 -21.55 4.73
C VAL A 42 -17.64 -22.56 3.61
N GLY A 43 -18.81 -22.49 3.01
CA GLY A 43 -19.27 -23.26 1.88
C GLY A 43 -20.44 -22.56 1.22
N HIS A 44 -20.93 -23.06 0.09
CA HIS A 44 -22.10 -22.50 -0.60
C HIS A 44 -23.33 -22.57 0.33
N GLY A 45 -23.86 -21.40 0.73
CA GLY A 45 -24.99 -21.27 1.66
C GLY A 45 -24.66 -21.67 3.11
N GLU A 46 -23.43 -22.02 3.45
CA GLU A 46 -23.02 -22.38 4.81
C GLU A 46 -22.29 -21.24 5.50
N VAL A 47 -22.86 -20.70 6.57
CA VAL A 47 -22.29 -19.62 7.38
C VAL A 47 -21.76 -20.19 8.69
N ARG A 48 -20.55 -19.81 9.08
CA ARG A 48 -19.98 -20.06 10.43
C ARG A 48 -19.36 -18.79 10.99
N THR A 49 -19.27 -18.72 12.30
CA THR A 49 -18.53 -17.68 13.02
C THR A 49 -17.16 -18.22 13.39
N LEU A 50 -16.10 -17.47 13.01
CA LEU A 50 -14.72 -17.85 13.26
C LEU A 50 -13.94 -16.66 13.83
N PRO A 51 -12.89 -16.90 14.65
CA PRO A 51 -12.12 -15.83 15.28
C PRO A 51 -11.28 -15.00 14.28
N ALA A 52 -11.06 -15.52 13.07
CA ALA A 52 -10.30 -14.86 12.03
C ALA A 52 -11.05 -14.92 10.70
N LEU A 53 -10.93 -13.86 9.90
CA LEU A 53 -11.39 -13.75 8.53
C LEU A 53 -10.21 -13.93 7.59
N PRO A 54 -10.10 -15.01 6.79
CA PRO A 54 -9.10 -15.09 5.76
C PRO A 54 -9.14 -13.89 4.81
N SER A 55 -8.00 -13.23 4.59
CA SER A 55 -7.86 -12.02 3.76
C SER A 55 -7.83 -12.39 2.27
N PHE A 56 -8.91 -12.99 1.80
CA PHE A 56 -9.12 -13.43 0.43
C PHE A 56 -10.44 -12.89 -0.08
N LEU A 57 -10.49 -12.56 -1.39
CA LEU A 57 -11.72 -12.24 -2.10
C LEU A 57 -11.90 -13.20 -3.28
N TYR A 58 -13.14 -13.49 -3.60
CA TYR A 58 -13.53 -14.30 -4.73
C TYR A 58 -14.65 -13.61 -5.51
N PHE A 59 -14.49 -13.52 -6.83
CA PHE A 59 -15.53 -13.05 -7.74
C PHE A 59 -16.43 -14.22 -8.13
N PRO A 60 -17.69 -14.30 -7.62
CA PRO A 60 -18.60 -15.36 -7.95
C PRO A 60 -18.90 -15.41 -9.45
N THR A 61 -19.30 -16.58 -9.94
CA THR A 61 -19.86 -16.73 -11.27
C THR A 61 -21.34 -16.32 -11.29
N GLU A 62 -21.88 -16.04 -12.48
CA GLU A 62 -23.31 -15.74 -12.64
C GLU A 62 -24.20 -16.90 -12.14
N ASP A 63 -23.74 -18.13 -12.31
CA ASP A 63 -24.45 -19.33 -11.84
C ASP A 63 -24.49 -19.40 -10.31
N GLU A 64 -23.37 -19.06 -9.63
CA GLU A 64 -23.28 -19.04 -8.15
C GLU A 64 -24.16 -17.93 -7.56
N LEU A 65 -24.20 -16.75 -8.19
CA LEU A 65 -25.10 -15.65 -7.82
C LEU A 65 -26.55 -16.02 -8.02
N SER A 66 -26.92 -16.52 -9.21
CA SER A 66 -28.29 -16.89 -9.56
C SER A 66 -28.84 -18.01 -8.67
N ALA A 67 -27.99 -18.91 -8.21
CA ALA A 67 -28.36 -19.97 -7.27
C ALA A 67 -28.52 -19.50 -5.82
N GLY A 68 -28.17 -18.23 -5.51
CA GLY A 68 -28.07 -17.73 -4.12
C GLY A 68 -27.01 -18.43 -3.28
N ALA A 69 -26.06 -19.11 -3.93
CA ALA A 69 -25.06 -19.96 -3.26
C ALA A 69 -24.05 -19.16 -2.40
N VAL A 70 -23.92 -17.87 -2.68
CA VAL A 70 -23.00 -16.95 -2.01
C VAL A 70 -23.70 -15.86 -1.20
N SER A 71 -25.01 -15.88 -1.10
CA SER A 71 -25.80 -14.92 -0.30
C SER A 71 -25.61 -15.16 1.18
N ALA A 72 -25.56 -14.07 1.94
CA ALA A 72 -25.44 -14.07 3.40
C ALA A 72 -26.41 -13.06 4.00
N THR A 73 -26.73 -13.20 5.30
CA THR A 73 -27.67 -12.30 6.00
C THR A 73 -27.22 -10.84 6.05
N TRP A 74 -25.92 -10.57 5.89
CA TRP A 74 -25.33 -9.23 5.87
C TRP A 74 -25.09 -8.69 4.44
N ASP A 75 -25.19 -9.54 3.42
CA ASP A 75 -25.06 -9.17 2.00
C ASP A 75 -25.80 -10.22 1.14
N GLU A 76 -26.94 -9.85 0.61
CA GLU A 76 -27.81 -10.79 -0.15
C GLU A 76 -27.31 -11.06 -1.57
N ASP A 77 -26.61 -10.08 -2.17
CA ASP A 77 -26.08 -10.17 -3.55
C ASP A 77 -24.64 -9.60 -3.64
N PRO A 78 -23.67 -10.30 -3.03
CA PRO A 78 -22.32 -9.78 -2.92
C PRO A 78 -21.60 -9.78 -4.28
N PRO A 79 -21.07 -8.65 -4.74
CA PRO A 79 -20.24 -8.63 -5.95
C PRO A 79 -18.92 -9.41 -5.78
N MET A 80 -18.53 -9.66 -4.55
CA MET A 80 -17.35 -10.44 -4.14
C MET A 80 -17.60 -11.09 -2.78
N VAL A 81 -17.12 -12.30 -2.63
CA VAL A 81 -17.15 -13.03 -1.34
C VAL A 81 -15.82 -12.87 -0.64
N THR A 82 -15.86 -12.76 0.70
CA THR A 82 -14.67 -12.64 1.55
C THR A 82 -14.55 -13.83 2.50
N GLY A 83 -13.35 -14.22 2.88
CA GLY A 83 -13.11 -15.21 3.95
C GLY A 83 -12.84 -16.62 3.45
N VAL A 84 -13.34 -17.64 4.19
CA VAL A 84 -13.01 -19.05 3.97
C VAL A 84 -13.45 -19.53 2.59
N LEU A 85 -14.70 -19.24 2.18
CA LEU A 85 -15.17 -19.65 0.86
C LEU A 85 -14.33 -19.01 -0.25
N ALA A 86 -13.98 -17.73 -0.11
CA ALA A 86 -13.11 -17.03 -1.08
C ALA A 86 -11.72 -17.67 -1.19
N ARG A 87 -11.16 -18.08 -0.06
CA ARG A 87 -9.87 -18.75 0.00
C ARG A 87 -9.92 -20.13 -0.68
N ASP A 88 -10.89 -20.94 -0.32
CA ASP A 88 -10.92 -22.37 -0.71
C ASP A 88 -11.49 -22.55 -2.13
N GLN A 89 -12.60 -21.86 -2.46
CA GLN A 89 -13.16 -21.87 -3.83
C GLN A 89 -12.25 -21.12 -4.81
N GLY A 90 -11.70 -19.99 -4.39
CA GLY A 90 -10.77 -19.21 -5.22
C GLY A 90 -9.49 -19.95 -5.58
N ALA A 91 -8.97 -20.82 -4.70
CA ALA A 91 -7.84 -21.69 -5.02
C ALA A 91 -8.12 -22.64 -6.22
N LEU A 92 -9.39 -22.98 -6.45
CA LEU A 92 -9.83 -23.78 -7.60
C LEU A 92 -9.98 -22.92 -8.88
N VAL A 93 -10.15 -21.60 -8.75
CA VAL A 93 -10.32 -20.65 -9.86
C VAL A 93 -9.45 -19.40 -9.64
N PRO A 94 -8.11 -19.51 -9.78
CA PRO A 94 -7.16 -18.44 -9.43
C PRO A 94 -7.39 -17.11 -10.16
N SER A 95 -7.94 -17.13 -11.37
CA SER A 95 -8.27 -15.93 -12.12
C SER A 95 -9.42 -15.11 -11.53
N ARG A 96 -10.12 -15.64 -10.52
CA ARG A 96 -11.20 -15.00 -9.80
C ARG A 96 -10.87 -14.75 -8.32
N GLN A 97 -9.66 -15.14 -7.87
CA GLN A 97 -9.24 -14.99 -6.48
C GLN A 97 -8.28 -13.83 -6.30
N VAL A 98 -8.57 -12.95 -5.34
CA VAL A 98 -7.65 -11.95 -4.83
C VAL A 98 -7.02 -12.46 -3.54
N SER A 99 -5.70 -12.46 -3.47
CA SER A 99 -4.90 -12.78 -2.28
C SER A 99 -3.78 -11.78 -2.11
N SER A 100 -3.20 -11.73 -0.90
CA SER A 100 -2.01 -10.91 -0.60
C SER A 100 -2.18 -9.40 -0.91
N ALA A 101 -3.41 -8.87 -0.86
CA ALA A 101 -3.71 -7.48 -1.19
C ALA A 101 -2.86 -6.49 -0.36
N LYS A 102 -2.60 -6.81 0.92
CA LYS A 102 -1.75 -6.01 1.81
C LYS A 102 -0.30 -5.93 1.33
N SER A 103 0.27 -7.03 0.81
CA SER A 103 1.61 -7.02 0.22
C SER A 103 1.66 -6.17 -1.05
N TRP A 104 0.59 -6.14 -1.84
CA TRP A 104 0.49 -5.26 -3.00
C TRP A 104 0.38 -3.78 -2.63
N LEU A 105 -0.21 -3.44 -1.47
CA LEU A 105 -0.21 -2.06 -0.95
C LEU A 105 1.18 -1.55 -0.62
N SER A 106 2.12 -2.42 -0.24
CA SER A 106 3.50 -2.03 0.08
C SER A 106 4.44 -2.05 -1.12
N TYR A 107 3.99 -2.51 -2.30
CA TYR A 107 4.85 -2.66 -3.48
C TYR A 107 4.89 -1.37 -4.31
N PRO A 108 5.99 -0.58 -4.27
CA PRO A 108 6.06 0.72 -4.90
C PRO A 108 6.10 0.68 -6.43
N SER A 109 6.57 -0.43 -7.04
CA SER A 109 6.72 -0.53 -8.50
C SER A 109 5.40 -0.72 -9.29
N VAL A 110 4.24 -0.71 -8.61
CA VAL A 110 2.93 -0.81 -9.25
C VAL A 110 2.03 0.36 -8.87
N ASP A 111 1.10 0.73 -9.75
CA ASP A 111 0.03 1.65 -9.37
C ASP A 111 -0.95 0.92 -8.44
N ARG A 112 -0.81 1.16 -7.14
CA ARG A 112 -1.57 0.51 -6.05
C ARG A 112 -3.07 0.86 -6.07
N ARG A 113 -3.48 1.87 -6.84
CA ARG A 113 -4.89 2.23 -7.10
C ARG A 113 -5.42 1.65 -8.41
N ALA A 114 -4.54 1.13 -9.27
CA ALA A 114 -4.96 0.46 -10.50
C ALA A 114 -5.60 -0.90 -10.20
N ARG A 115 -6.51 -1.31 -11.05
CA ARG A 115 -7.17 -2.62 -10.97
C ARG A 115 -6.22 -3.69 -11.51
N ILE A 116 -5.38 -4.23 -10.63
CA ILE A 116 -4.33 -5.21 -10.93
C ILE A 116 -4.59 -6.60 -10.34
N LEU A 117 -5.64 -6.73 -9.50
CA LEU A 117 -5.98 -7.99 -8.83
C LEU A 117 -7.32 -8.55 -9.31
N PRO A 118 -7.44 -9.85 -9.52
CA PRO A 118 -6.40 -10.90 -9.44
C PRO A 118 -5.32 -10.72 -10.52
N THR A 119 -4.06 -11.05 -10.19
CA THR A 119 -2.94 -10.96 -11.15
C THR A 119 -3.06 -11.95 -12.32
N GLN A 120 -3.93 -12.94 -12.21
CA GLN A 120 -4.19 -13.99 -13.20
C GLN A 120 -5.49 -13.73 -13.99
N ALA A 121 -6.17 -12.61 -13.74
CA ALA A 121 -7.38 -12.28 -14.48
C ALA A 121 -7.03 -11.76 -15.88
N GLU A 122 -7.77 -12.24 -16.87
CA GLU A 122 -7.73 -11.71 -18.24
C GLU A 122 -9.07 -11.06 -18.57
N PRO A 123 -9.11 -9.92 -19.27
CA PRO A 123 -10.38 -9.31 -19.68
C PRO A 123 -11.23 -10.29 -20.49
N PRO A 124 -12.55 -10.39 -20.25
CA PRO A 124 -13.41 -9.44 -19.52
C PRO A 124 -13.59 -9.74 -18.03
N GLN A 125 -12.74 -10.53 -17.38
CA GLN A 125 -12.89 -10.85 -15.96
C GLN A 125 -12.80 -9.60 -15.08
N PRO A 126 -13.56 -9.54 -13.95
CA PRO A 126 -13.52 -8.41 -13.04
C PRO A 126 -12.17 -8.30 -12.33
N MET A 127 -11.70 -7.08 -12.15
CA MET A 127 -10.47 -6.76 -11.43
C MET A 127 -10.69 -5.61 -10.46
N ILE A 128 -9.92 -5.58 -9.37
CA ILE A 128 -9.92 -4.50 -8.37
C ILE A 128 -8.50 -4.05 -8.04
N SER A 129 -8.40 -2.92 -7.35
CA SER A 129 -7.12 -2.43 -6.84
C SER A 129 -6.79 -3.04 -5.46
N PRO A 130 -5.51 -3.03 -5.04
CA PRO A 130 -5.12 -3.39 -3.68
C PRO A 130 -5.85 -2.60 -2.60
N VAL A 131 -6.09 -1.29 -2.83
CA VAL A 131 -6.86 -0.43 -1.92
C VAL A 131 -8.32 -0.89 -1.82
N GLU A 132 -8.96 -1.15 -2.97
CA GLU A 132 -10.35 -1.65 -2.99
C GLU A 132 -10.45 -3.02 -2.31
N ALA A 133 -9.50 -3.93 -2.53
CA ALA A 133 -9.47 -5.23 -1.88
C ALA A 133 -9.37 -5.10 -0.34
N SER A 134 -8.48 -4.25 0.15
CA SER A 134 -8.34 -3.97 1.59
C SER A 134 -9.62 -3.36 2.17
N SER A 135 -10.25 -2.45 1.43
CA SER A 135 -11.55 -1.88 1.83
C SER A 135 -12.64 -2.97 1.94
N ARG A 136 -12.67 -3.96 1.05
CA ARG A 136 -13.65 -5.05 1.08
C ARG A 136 -13.52 -5.93 2.32
N TYR A 137 -12.29 -6.23 2.77
CA TYR A 137 -12.09 -6.92 4.05
C TYR A 137 -12.68 -6.12 5.21
N LEU A 138 -12.38 -4.82 5.27
CA LEU A 138 -12.89 -3.93 6.32
C LEU A 138 -14.43 -3.77 6.27
N MET A 139 -15.02 -3.71 5.07
CA MET A 139 -16.47 -3.68 4.89
C MET A 139 -17.10 -4.96 5.43
N HIS A 140 -16.53 -6.12 5.13
CA HIS A 140 -17.05 -7.39 5.67
C HIS A 140 -17.05 -7.41 7.19
N LEU A 141 -15.92 -6.99 7.83
CA LEU A 141 -15.81 -6.93 9.29
C LEU A 141 -16.83 -5.97 9.90
N ARG A 142 -17.04 -4.79 9.29
CA ARG A 142 -18.04 -3.81 9.70
C ARG A 142 -19.46 -4.38 9.59
N ASP A 143 -19.79 -4.97 8.45
CA ASP A 143 -21.15 -5.43 8.19
C ASP A 143 -21.50 -6.67 9.03
N ALA A 144 -20.53 -7.58 9.20
CA ALA A 144 -20.64 -8.72 10.11
C ALA A 144 -20.83 -8.28 11.57
N TRP A 145 -20.08 -7.27 12.04
CA TRP A 145 -20.28 -6.69 13.37
C TRP A 145 -21.65 -6.03 13.50
N ASN A 146 -22.05 -5.24 12.52
CA ASN A 146 -23.34 -4.53 12.54
C ASN A 146 -24.52 -5.51 12.52
N GLY A 147 -24.37 -6.68 11.91
CA GLY A 147 -25.37 -7.75 11.97
C GLY A 147 -25.43 -8.47 13.34
N ALA A 148 -24.30 -8.56 14.05
CA ALA A 148 -24.19 -9.32 15.29
C ALA A 148 -24.32 -8.45 16.55
N ILE A 149 -23.63 -7.30 16.62
CA ILE A 149 -23.49 -6.43 17.79
C ILE A 149 -24.05 -5.03 17.53
N GLY A 150 -23.79 -4.47 16.37
CA GLY A 150 -24.08 -3.09 15.97
C GLY A 150 -25.54 -2.79 15.68
N THR A 151 -26.48 -3.26 16.52
CA THR A 151 -27.93 -3.19 16.29
C THR A 151 -28.54 -1.80 16.44
N ASN A 152 -27.81 -0.84 17.03
CA ASN A 152 -28.24 0.56 17.18
C ASN A 152 -27.08 1.53 16.87
N ALA A 153 -27.38 2.82 16.76
CA ALA A 153 -26.42 3.85 16.36
C ALA A 153 -25.19 3.93 17.30
N GLU A 154 -25.32 3.62 18.59
CA GLU A 154 -24.21 3.68 19.55
C GLU A 154 -23.26 2.49 19.45
N THR A 155 -23.74 1.36 18.94
CA THR A 155 -22.99 0.10 18.85
C THR A 155 -22.49 -0.21 17.44
N ARG A 156 -22.85 0.59 16.44
CA ARG A 156 -22.40 0.39 15.06
C ARG A 156 -20.89 0.54 14.95
N PHE A 157 -20.27 -0.33 14.17
CA PHE A 157 -18.82 -0.43 14.00
C PHE A 157 -18.16 0.91 13.60
N GLU A 158 -18.72 1.55 12.60
CA GLU A 158 -18.25 2.83 12.05
C GLU A 158 -18.32 4.02 13.00
N HIS A 159 -19.05 3.87 14.12
CA HIS A 159 -19.17 4.91 15.15
C HIS A 159 -18.18 4.73 16.30
N GLN A 160 -17.45 3.61 16.33
CA GLN A 160 -16.51 3.28 17.39
C GLN A 160 -15.13 3.93 17.18
N GLU A 161 -14.32 3.97 18.25
CA GLU A 161 -12.89 4.27 18.14
C GLU A 161 -12.17 3.01 17.65
N ILE A 162 -11.49 3.15 16.51
CA ILE A 162 -10.85 2.02 15.81
C ILE A 162 -9.33 2.23 15.79
N VAL A 163 -8.60 1.21 16.22
CA VAL A 163 -7.15 1.10 16.01
C VAL A 163 -6.90 0.01 14.97
N LEU A 164 -6.40 0.41 13.82
CA LEU A 164 -6.07 -0.48 12.69
C LEU A 164 -4.56 -0.69 12.63
N THR A 165 -4.12 -1.93 12.53
CA THR A 165 -2.69 -2.21 12.52
C THR A 165 -2.11 -2.23 11.10
N VAL A 166 -0.84 -1.82 11.04
CA VAL A 166 -0.02 -1.83 9.82
C VAL A 166 1.36 -2.37 10.14
N PRO A 167 2.08 -3.00 9.20
CA PRO A 167 3.48 -3.34 9.41
C PRO A 167 4.32 -2.10 9.80
N ALA A 168 5.26 -2.27 10.74
CA ALA A 168 6.16 -1.19 11.14
C ALA A 168 6.99 -0.66 9.96
N SER A 169 7.18 -1.50 8.98
CA SER A 169 7.96 -1.27 7.78
C SER A 169 7.22 -0.54 6.67
N PHE A 170 5.87 -0.36 6.74
CA PHE A 170 5.11 0.39 5.73
C PHE A 170 5.67 1.80 5.55
N ASP A 171 5.82 2.20 4.27
CA ASP A 171 6.10 3.58 3.90
C ASP A 171 4.85 4.46 4.08
N GLU A 172 5.01 5.77 3.99
CA GLU A 172 3.90 6.72 4.16
C GLU A 172 2.80 6.52 3.12
N ASP A 173 3.17 6.12 1.89
CA ASP A 173 2.20 5.85 0.83
C ASP A 173 1.31 4.66 1.19
N ALA A 174 1.90 3.55 1.67
CA ALA A 174 1.14 2.38 2.10
C ALA A 174 0.25 2.68 3.32
N ARG A 175 0.72 3.52 4.24
CA ARG A 175 -0.08 4.02 5.39
C ARG A 175 -1.27 4.86 4.91
N GLU A 176 -1.05 5.84 4.02
CA GLU A 176 -2.14 6.65 3.44
C GLU A 176 -3.15 5.79 2.67
N LEU A 177 -2.69 4.84 1.86
CA LEU A 177 -3.56 3.91 1.13
C LEU A 177 -4.38 3.01 2.06
N THR A 178 -3.82 2.60 3.20
CA THR A 178 -4.56 1.86 4.23
C THR A 178 -5.65 2.72 4.86
N VAL A 179 -5.37 3.99 5.16
CA VAL A 179 -6.37 4.96 5.63
C VAL A 179 -7.45 5.21 4.58
N GLU A 180 -7.08 5.31 3.29
CA GLU A 180 -8.02 5.45 2.18
C GLU A 180 -8.96 4.23 2.09
N ALA A 181 -8.42 3.01 2.22
CA ALA A 181 -9.20 1.78 2.24
C ALA A 181 -10.18 1.76 3.43
N ALA A 182 -9.75 2.18 4.62
CA ALA A 182 -10.58 2.27 5.81
C ALA A 182 -11.71 3.30 5.66
N ARG A 183 -11.39 4.50 5.15
CA ARG A 183 -12.41 5.52 4.85
C ARG A 183 -13.43 5.06 3.80
N SER A 184 -12.97 4.32 2.78
CA SER A 184 -13.87 3.71 1.79
C SER A 184 -14.83 2.70 2.42
N ALA A 185 -14.40 2.05 3.51
CA ALA A 185 -15.23 1.22 4.37
C ALA A 185 -16.06 2.01 5.40
N ARG A 186 -16.05 3.36 5.35
CA ARG A 186 -16.70 4.30 6.28
C ARG A 186 -16.14 4.27 7.71
N LEU A 187 -14.87 3.93 7.87
CA LEU A 187 -14.18 3.93 9.16
C LEU A 187 -13.40 5.24 9.30
N ASP A 188 -14.07 6.30 9.76
CA ASP A 188 -13.48 7.65 9.83
C ASP A 188 -12.74 7.91 11.16
N LYS A 189 -13.17 7.28 12.26
CA LYS A 189 -12.54 7.38 13.59
C LYS A 189 -11.43 6.35 13.75
N LEU A 190 -10.35 6.56 13.02
CA LEU A 190 -9.28 5.59 12.87
C LEU A 190 -7.96 6.11 13.44
N THR A 191 -7.20 5.24 14.06
CA THR A 191 -5.79 5.43 14.41
C THR A 191 -5.00 4.25 13.87
N LEU A 192 -3.82 4.49 13.29
CA LEU A 192 -2.91 3.43 12.89
C LEU A 192 -1.98 3.05 14.06
N LEU A 193 -1.69 1.77 14.20
CA LEU A 193 -0.70 1.24 15.13
C LEU A 193 0.15 0.21 14.41
N GLU A 194 1.44 0.19 14.71
CA GLU A 194 2.35 -0.80 14.12
C GLU A 194 2.16 -2.19 14.75
N GLU A 195 2.14 -3.24 13.92
CA GLU A 195 1.89 -4.64 14.34
C GLU A 195 2.81 -5.13 15.46
N PRO A 196 4.15 -4.90 15.40
CA PRO A 196 5.01 -5.31 16.52
C PRO A 196 4.69 -4.60 17.83
N LEU A 197 4.32 -3.31 17.78
CA LEU A 197 3.89 -2.57 18.96
C LEU A 197 2.54 -3.08 19.48
N ALA A 198 1.60 -3.39 18.58
CA ALA A 198 0.33 -3.98 18.97
C ALA A 198 0.55 -5.33 19.68
N ALA A 199 1.38 -6.22 19.14
CA ALA A 199 1.75 -7.47 19.79
C ALA A 199 2.37 -7.24 21.19
N PHE A 200 3.22 -6.22 21.33
CA PHE A 200 3.81 -5.85 22.61
C PHE A 200 2.77 -5.28 23.58
N TYR A 201 1.80 -4.48 23.12
CA TYR A 201 0.68 -4.02 23.95
C TYR A 201 -0.22 -5.17 24.43
N ALA A 202 -0.40 -6.22 23.61
CA ALA A 202 -1.10 -7.42 24.06
C ALA A 202 -0.35 -8.12 25.21
N TRP A 203 0.99 -8.22 25.07
CA TRP A 203 1.84 -8.78 26.13
C TRP A 203 1.78 -7.94 27.40
N ILE A 204 1.86 -6.59 27.31
CA ILE A 204 1.70 -5.67 28.44
C ILE A 204 0.35 -5.93 29.15
N ALA A 205 -0.72 -6.05 28.38
CA ALA A 205 -2.07 -6.28 28.93
C ALA A 205 -2.19 -7.61 29.68
N SER A 206 -1.58 -8.68 29.13
CA SER A 206 -1.68 -10.03 29.70
C SER A 206 -0.79 -10.25 30.95
N ASN A 207 0.29 -9.48 31.09
CA ASN A 207 1.29 -9.69 32.14
C ASN A 207 1.26 -8.63 33.26
N GLY A 208 0.14 -7.93 33.43
CA GLY A 208 -0.11 -7.01 34.52
C GLY A 208 0.61 -5.68 34.49
N TYR A 209 1.45 -5.40 33.46
CA TYR A 209 2.10 -4.10 33.28
C TYR A 209 1.13 -2.99 32.88
N ALA A 210 -0.11 -3.34 32.60
CA ALA A 210 -1.19 -2.40 32.28
C ALA A 210 -1.80 -1.72 33.49
N GLN A 211 -1.55 -2.22 34.70
CA GLN A 211 -2.11 -1.70 35.96
C GLN A 211 -1.17 -0.69 36.61
N ALA A 212 -1.74 0.33 37.27
CA ALA A 212 -0.96 1.25 38.07
C ALA A 212 -0.29 0.47 39.25
N GLY A 213 1.03 0.51 39.29
CA GLY A 213 1.82 -0.25 40.23
C GLY A 213 2.55 -1.48 39.67
N GLY A 214 2.19 -1.90 38.47
CA GLY A 214 2.85 -3.03 37.78
C GLY A 214 2.89 -4.34 38.54
N PRO A 215 3.53 -5.40 38.04
CA PRO A 215 3.86 -6.57 38.82
C PRO A 215 4.82 -6.17 39.94
N ASP A 216 4.63 -6.74 41.14
CA ASP A 216 5.50 -6.47 42.30
C ASP A 216 6.91 -7.01 42.04
N LEU A 217 7.72 -6.17 41.36
CA LEU A 217 9.10 -6.50 40.97
C LEU A 217 10.01 -6.82 42.15
N ALA A 218 9.57 -6.51 43.39
CA ALA A 218 10.33 -6.78 44.61
C ALA A 218 10.10 -8.18 45.17
N ARG A 219 9.05 -8.90 44.75
CA ARG A 219 8.64 -10.17 45.33
C ARG A 219 8.81 -11.39 44.41
N ASP A 220 8.93 -11.19 43.11
CA ASP A 220 8.98 -12.29 42.18
C ASP A 220 10.37 -12.35 41.50
N GLU A 221 11.24 -13.20 42.03
CA GLU A 221 12.52 -13.58 41.43
C GLU A 221 12.33 -14.53 40.22
N SER A 222 11.11 -14.70 39.71
CA SER A 222 10.88 -15.52 38.52
C SER A 222 11.76 -15.03 37.39
N SER A 223 12.38 -15.94 36.68
CA SER A 223 13.29 -15.63 35.54
C SER A 223 12.61 -14.92 34.37
N GLU A 224 11.30 -14.71 34.43
CA GLU A 224 10.45 -14.18 33.35
C GLU A 224 10.25 -12.67 33.44
N ASN A 225 10.46 -12.01 34.59
CA ASN A 225 10.25 -10.56 34.72
C ASN A 225 11.32 -9.72 34.05
N LEU A 226 10.88 -8.66 33.36
CA LEU A 226 11.76 -7.65 32.76
C LEU A 226 12.39 -6.77 33.81
N ARG A 227 13.60 -6.28 33.56
CA ARG A 227 14.39 -5.40 34.42
C ARG A 227 14.61 -4.06 33.77
N ASP A 228 15.04 -3.07 34.53
CA ASP A 228 15.52 -1.79 34.02
C ASP A 228 16.66 -1.97 33.04
N GLY A 229 16.55 -1.36 31.87
CA GLY A 229 17.53 -1.41 30.80
C GLY A 229 17.46 -2.64 29.89
N ASP A 230 16.59 -3.65 30.17
CA ASP A 230 16.43 -4.81 29.31
C ASP A 230 16.04 -4.40 27.89
N LEU A 231 16.71 -4.99 26.89
CA LEU A 231 16.41 -4.80 25.47
C LEU A 231 15.55 -5.96 24.99
N ILE A 232 14.36 -5.65 24.50
CA ILE A 232 13.34 -6.61 24.08
C ILE A 232 13.30 -6.63 22.55
N LEU A 233 13.55 -7.78 21.94
CA LEU A 233 13.37 -8.01 20.50
C LEU A 233 11.94 -8.48 20.26
N ILE A 234 11.20 -7.80 19.41
CA ILE A 234 9.91 -8.24 18.90
C ILE A 234 10.15 -8.82 17.51
N CYS A 235 9.88 -10.13 17.36
CA CYS A 235 9.92 -10.85 16.09
C CYS A 235 8.49 -11.09 15.63
N ASP A 236 8.01 -10.28 14.70
CA ASP A 236 6.72 -10.45 14.06
C ASP A 236 6.91 -11.07 12.68
N ILE A 237 6.61 -12.38 12.56
CA ILE A 237 6.78 -13.12 11.32
C ILE A 237 5.44 -13.73 10.94
N GLY A 238 4.77 -13.04 10.00
CA GLY A 238 3.45 -13.41 9.50
C GLY A 238 3.49 -14.38 8.31
N GLY A 239 2.40 -14.43 7.57
CA GLY A 239 2.32 -15.16 6.32
C GLY A 239 3.12 -14.51 5.20
N GLY A 240 3.00 -13.19 5.01
CA GLY A 240 3.61 -12.47 3.90
C GLY A 240 4.78 -11.58 4.25
N THR A 241 4.94 -11.18 5.53
CA THR A 241 5.92 -10.19 5.98
C THR A 241 6.65 -10.62 7.23
N THR A 242 7.86 -10.09 7.40
CA THR A 242 8.65 -10.18 8.64
C THR A 242 9.04 -8.78 9.07
N ASP A 243 8.73 -8.45 10.32
CA ASP A 243 9.04 -7.18 10.95
C ASP A 243 9.80 -7.41 12.27
N PHE A 244 10.91 -6.67 12.45
CA PHE A 244 11.69 -6.66 13.68
C PHE A 244 11.61 -5.31 14.37
N SER A 245 11.48 -5.29 15.69
CA SER A 245 11.55 -4.07 16.47
C SER A 245 12.31 -4.30 17.78
N LEU A 246 13.02 -3.28 18.26
CA LEU A 246 13.64 -3.28 19.57
C LEU A 246 12.97 -2.27 20.49
N VAL A 247 12.65 -2.71 21.69
CA VAL A 247 12.06 -1.92 22.76
C VAL A 247 12.96 -2.00 23.99
N ARG A 248 13.25 -0.87 24.62
CA ARG A 248 14.02 -0.80 25.86
C ARG A 248 13.08 -0.52 27.04
N SER A 249 13.27 -1.23 28.13
CA SER A 249 12.59 -0.97 29.40
C SER A 249 13.36 0.07 30.22
N HIS A 250 12.64 0.94 30.93
CA HIS A 250 13.17 1.93 31.83
C HIS A 250 12.36 1.95 33.13
N LEU A 251 13.02 1.91 34.27
CA LEU A 251 12.36 2.03 35.57
C LEU A 251 12.19 3.53 35.92
N VAL A 252 10.96 4.02 35.90
CA VAL A 252 10.64 5.41 36.23
C VAL A 252 9.62 5.43 37.37
N ASN A 253 9.97 6.01 38.51
CA ASN A 253 9.13 6.09 39.71
C ASN A 253 8.62 4.71 40.24
N GLY A 254 9.39 3.64 40.01
CA GLY A 254 9.03 2.29 40.43
C GLY A 254 8.19 1.51 39.40
N GLU A 255 7.85 2.10 38.25
CA GLU A 255 7.11 1.47 37.16
C GLU A 255 7.99 1.29 35.92
N LEU A 256 7.86 0.16 35.24
CA LEU A 256 8.54 -0.04 33.97
C LEU A 256 7.81 0.73 32.87
N GLN A 257 8.56 1.61 32.24
CA GLN A 257 8.19 2.30 31.00
C GLN A 257 8.97 1.69 29.83
N PHE A 258 8.42 1.80 28.65
CA PHE A 258 8.98 1.18 27.47
C PHE A 258 9.21 2.23 26.38
N GLU A 259 10.35 2.13 25.70
CA GLU A 259 10.73 3.01 24.61
C GLU A 259 11.23 2.20 23.43
N ARG A 260 10.66 2.42 22.24
CA ARG A 260 11.13 1.80 21.03
C ARG A 260 12.43 2.44 20.57
N THR A 261 13.46 1.61 20.38
CA THR A 261 14.82 2.06 20.07
C THR A 261 15.25 1.79 18.62
N ALA A 262 14.65 0.79 17.96
CA ALA A 262 14.96 0.49 16.56
C ALA A 262 13.82 -0.26 15.85
N ILE A 263 13.75 -0.12 14.51
CA ILE A 263 12.84 -0.81 13.61
C ILE A 263 13.61 -1.39 12.43
N GLY A 264 13.27 -2.63 12.03
CA GLY A 264 13.83 -3.32 10.88
C GLY A 264 13.34 -2.83 9.52
N GLU A 265 13.96 -3.31 8.46
CA GLU A 265 13.53 -3.09 7.08
C GLU A 265 12.24 -3.89 6.77
N HIS A 266 11.53 -3.47 5.70
CA HIS A 266 10.36 -4.21 5.20
C HIS A 266 10.82 -5.46 4.47
N LEU A 267 10.48 -6.62 5.02
CA LEU A 267 10.80 -7.89 4.42
C LEU A 267 9.51 -8.56 3.92
N LEU A 268 9.34 -8.66 2.62
CA LEU A 268 8.32 -9.53 2.01
C LEU A 268 8.79 -10.99 2.10
N LEU A 269 8.71 -11.56 3.28
CA LEU A 269 9.18 -12.89 3.62
C LEU A 269 8.37 -13.41 4.80
N GLY A 270 7.84 -14.64 4.69
CA GLY A 270 7.04 -15.24 5.75
C GLY A 270 6.57 -16.66 5.42
N GLY A 271 5.50 -17.11 6.07
CA GLY A 271 4.94 -18.44 5.91
C GLY A 271 4.53 -18.80 4.48
N ASP A 272 4.04 -17.84 3.74
CA ASP A 272 3.64 -18.00 2.33
C ASP A 272 4.82 -18.41 1.43
N ASN A 273 6.03 -17.95 1.75
CA ASN A 273 7.25 -18.32 1.04
C ASN A 273 7.66 -19.77 1.36
N LEU A 274 7.46 -20.20 2.60
CA LEU A 274 7.68 -21.60 3.00
C LEU A 274 6.68 -22.51 2.28
N ASP A 275 5.40 -22.13 2.18
CA ASP A 275 4.38 -22.89 1.44
C ASP A 275 4.75 -23.04 -0.03
N LEU A 276 5.25 -21.98 -0.64
CA LEU A 276 5.71 -22.01 -2.03
C LEU A 276 6.94 -22.92 -2.22
N ALA A 277 7.89 -22.88 -1.28
CA ALA A 277 9.06 -23.76 -1.30
C ALA A 277 8.68 -25.24 -1.17
N LEU A 278 7.73 -25.55 -0.28
CA LEU A 278 7.21 -26.91 -0.11
C LEU A 278 6.42 -27.38 -1.34
N ALA A 279 5.59 -26.51 -1.93
CA ALA A 279 4.85 -26.84 -3.15
C ALA A 279 5.80 -27.16 -4.32
N ARG A 280 6.87 -26.40 -4.50
CA ARG A 280 7.90 -26.68 -5.50
C ARG A 280 8.60 -28.02 -5.26
N ARG A 281 8.95 -28.32 -4.00
CA ARG A 281 9.56 -29.59 -3.64
C ARG A 281 8.64 -30.79 -3.95
N VAL A 282 7.32 -30.62 -3.79
CA VAL A 282 6.33 -31.62 -4.18
C VAL A 282 6.21 -31.71 -5.71
N GLU A 283 6.17 -30.56 -6.42
CA GLU A 283 6.10 -30.48 -7.88
C GLU A 283 7.32 -31.16 -8.53
N GLU A 284 8.53 -30.99 -7.98
CA GLU A 284 9.74 -31.67 -8.44
C GLU A 284 9.65 -33.20 -8.38
N ARG A 285 8.84 -33.75 -7.48
CA ARG A 285 8.60 -35.21 -7.40
C ARG A 285 7.57 -35.70 -8.42
N LEU A 286 6.80 -34.80 -9.00
CA LEU A 286 5.82 -35.06 -10.06
C LEU A 286 6.44 -34.89 -11.46
N LYS A 287 7.74 -35.16 -11.62
CA LYS A 287 8.62 -34.81 -12.75
C LYS A 287 8.08 -35.10 -14.18
N ASP A 288 7.14 -36.00 -14.32
CA ASP A 288 6.59 -36.41 -15.62
C ASP A 288 5.25 -35.71 -15.94
N ILE A 289 4.83 -34.75 -15.08
CA ILE A 289 3.52 -34.09 -15.16
C ILE A 289 3.71 -32.60 -15.09
N GLU A 290 3.41 -31.90 -16.18
CA GLU A 290 3.35 -30.44 -16.17
C GLU A 290 2.04 -29.99 -15.52
N LEU A 291 2.14 -29.35 -14.34
CA LEU A 291 0.98 -28.83 -13.62
C LEU A 291 0.46 -27.56 -14.28
N THR A 292 -0.84 -27.52 -14.46
CA THR A 292 -1.52 -26.28 -14.84
C THR A 292 -1.42 -25.23 -13.71
N LEU A 293 -1.60 -23.97 -14.04
CA LEU A 293 -1.61 -22.87 -13.07
C LEU A 293 -2.61 -23.15 -11.93
N ARG A 294 -3.83 -23.57 -12.24
CA ARG A 294 -4.84 -24.00 -11.28
C ARG A 294 -4.33 -25.09 -10.33
N GLN A 295 -3.66 -26.10 -10.85
CA GLN A 295 -3.11 -27.20 -10.04
C GLN A 295 -1.98 -26.71 -9.13
N ARG A 296 -1.13 -25.76 -9.57
CA ARG A 296 -0.09 -25.14 -8.73
C ARG A 296 -0.66 -24.35 -7.56
N TYR A 297 -1.74 -23.56 -7.77
CA TYR A 297 -2.43 -22.85 -6.68
C TYR A 297 -3.07 -23.82 -5.68
N ALA A 298 -3.75 -24.86 -6.19
CA ALA A 298 -4.31 -25.92 -5.34
C ALA A 298 -3.22 -26.66 -4.56
N LEU A 299 -2.10 -27.00 -5.22
CA LEU A 299 -0.93 -27.62 -4.59
C LEU A 299 -0.38 -26.79 -3.45
N ARG A 300 -0.16 -25.48 -3.66
CA ARG A 300 0.30 -24.58 -2.61
C ARG A 300 -0.64 -24.56 -1.41
N ARG A 301 -1.96 -24.48 -1.64
CA ARG A 301 -2.96 -24.49 -0.57
C ARG A 301 -2.95 -25.79 0.22
N ILE A 302 -2.82 -26.93 -0.46
CA ILE A 302 -2.75 -28.25 0.19
C ILE A 302 -1.44 -28.41 0.97
N CYS A 303 -0.31 -27.94 0.43
CA CYS A 303 0.97 -27.91 1.13
C CYS A 303 0.94 -27.02 2.39
N CYS A 304 0.26 -25.88 2.34
CA CYS A 304 0.03 -25.04 3.52
C CYS A 304 -0.70 -25.81 4.63
N ALA A 305 -1.83 -26.44 4.30
CA ALA A 305 -2.58 -27.23 5.28
C ALA A 305 -1.77 -28.44 5.82
N ALA A 306 -1.05 -29.15 4.95
CA ALA A 306 -0.18 -30.25 5.33
C ALA A 306 0.96 -29.78 6.25
N LYS A 307 1.59 -28.63 5.94
CA LYS A 307 2.63 -28.01 6.78
C LYS A 307 2.07 -27.70 8.19
N GLU A 308 0.92 -27.06 8.26
CA GLU A 308 0.29 -26.69 9.54
C GLU A 308 -0.01 -27.93 10.39
N GLN A 309 -0.57 -28.98 9.79
CA GLN A 309 -0.81 -30.25 10.49
C GLN A 309 0.48 -30.90 10.98
N LEU A 310 1.51 -31.00 10.14
CA LEU A 310 2.78 -31.63 10.47
C LEU A 310 3.59 -30.87 11.52
N LEU A 311 3.42 -29.54 11.61
CA LEU A 311 4.12 -28.72 12.59
C LEU A 311 3.35 -28.61 13.94
N SER A 312 2.01 -28.69 13.92
CA SER A 312 1.19 -28.65 15.12
C SER A 312 1.09 -30.01 15.84
N ASP A 313 1.04 -31.13 15.10
CA ASP A 313 0.94 -32.46 15.68
C ASP A 313 2.27 -33.25 15.53
N SER A 314 2.98 -33.37 16.62
CA SER A 314 4.28 -34.07 16.64
C SER A 314 4.18 -35.60 16.39
N SER A 315 2.99 -36.15 16.47
CA SER A 315 2.75 -37.59 16.20
C SER A 315 2.62 -37.90 14.71
N LEU A 316 2.32 -36.90 13.89
CA LEU A 316 2.19 -37.02 12.45
C LEU A 316 3.56 -36.95 11.76
N GLU A 317 3.95 -38.04 11.09
CA GLU A 317 5.19 -38.13 10.32
C GLU A 317 5.03 -37.72 8.84
N ARG A 318 3.81 -37.84 8.31
CA ARG A 318 3.48 -37.54 6.92
C ARG A 318 2.05 -37.02 6.76
N ALA A 319 1.82 -36.19 5.76
CA ALA A 319 0.48 -35.75 5.33
C ALA A 319 0.33 -35.92 3.81
N PRO A 320 -0.82 -36.46 3.33
CA PRO A 320 -1.03 -36.63 1.90
C PRO A 320 -1.30 -35.29 1.22
N VAL A 321 -0.58 -35.01 0.14
CA VAL A 321 -0.80 -33.89 -0.78
C VAL A 321 -1.40 -34.45 -2.06
N THR A 322 -2.70 -34.24 -2.25
CA THR A 322 -3.46 -34.84 -3.37
C THR A 322 -4.04 -33.72 -4.23
N ILE A 323 -3.67 -33.71 -5.52
CA ILE A 323 -4.22 -32.82 -6.54
C ILE A 323 -5.01 -33.60 -7.57
N LEU A 324 -6.12 -33.01 -8.05
CA LEU A 324 -6.91 -33.64 -9.10
C LEU A 324 -6.19 -33.56 -10.45
N GLY A 325 -6.07 -34.69 -11.15
CA GLY A 325 -5.50 -34.74 -12.48
C GLY A 325 -6.33 -33.95 -13.50
N GLY A 326 -5.67 -33.27 -14.43
CA GLY A 326 -6.31 -32.60 -15.56
C GLY A 326 -6.61 -33.58 -16.69
N GLY A 327 -7.87 -33.86 -16.98
CA GLY A 327 -8.27 -34.69 -18.13
C GLY A 327 -9.76 -34.65 -18.40
N ARG A 328 -10.19 -34.84 -19.66
CA ARG A 328 -11.60 -34.97 -20.09
C ARG A 328 -12.27 -36.29 -19.67
N ALA A 329 -11.55 -37.16 -19.00
CA ALA A 329 -12.10 -38.43 -18.50
C ALA A 329 -12.86 -38.20 -17.19
N VAL A 330 -14.01 -38.79 -17.05
CA VAL A 330 -14.93 -38.71 -15.90
C VAL A 330 -14.28 -39.21 -14.59
N VAL A 331 -13.14 -39.90 -14.68
CA VAL A 331 -12.29 -40.28 -13.55
C VAL A 331 -10.89 -39.73 -13.80
N GLY A 332 -10.64 -38.47 -13.41
CA GLY A 332 -9.29 -37.88 -13.36
C GLY A 332 -8.44 -38.66 -12.36
N GLN A 333 -7.26 -39.18 -12.77
CA GLN A 333 -6.31 -39.74 -11.82
C GLN A 333 -5.91 -38.70 -10.79
N ALA A 334 -6.19 -38.95 -9.51
CA ALA A 334 -5.69 -38.15 -8.43
C ALA A 334 -4.18 -38.36 -8.28
N LEU A 335 -3.42 -37.27 -8.30
CA LEU A 335 -1.97 -37.29 -8.06
C LEU A 335 -1.76 -37.08 -6.56
N SER A 336 -1.21 -38.07 -5.88
CA SER A 336 -0.96 -37.99 -4.44
C SER A 336 0.51 -38.25 -4.13
N VAL A 337 1.08 -37.36 -3.33
CA VAL A 337 2.46 -37.43 -2.83
C VAL A 337 2.43 -37.10 -1.34
N ASP A 338 3.10 -37.94 -0.54
CA ASP A 338 3.23 -37.64 0.89
C ASP A 338 4.28 -36.55 1.14
N LEU A 339 3.91 -35.51 1.84
CA LEU A 339 4.82 -34.53 2.43
C LEU A 339 5.19 -35.03 3.84
N THR A 340 6.47 -35.17 4.11
CA THR A 340 6.93 -35.65 5.41
C THR A 340 7.28 -34.51 6.34
N ARG A 341 7.09 -34.74 7.68
CA ARG A 341 7.52 -33.81 8.74
C ARG A 341 9.00 -33.44 8.61
N LYS A 342 9.85 -34.44 8.31
CA LYS A 342 11.29 -34.21 8.10
C LYS A 342 11.58 -33.22 6.97
N GLU A 343 10.86 -33.31 5.86
CA GLU A 343 11.03 -32.37 4.72
C GLU A 343 10.57 -30.96 5.08
N VAL A 344 9.46 -30.83 5.81
CA VAL A 344 8.97 -29.53 6.29
C VAL A 344 9.98 -28.91 7.23
N LEU A 345 10.46 -29.66 8.24
CA LEU A 345 11.46 -29.19 9.19
C LEU A 345 12.77 -28.81 8.49
N GLN A 346 13.26 -29.63 7.57
CA GLN A 346 14.48 -29.34 6.83
C GLN A 346 14.34 -28.08 6.00
N THR A 347 13.22 -27.90 5.28
CA THR A 347 12.98 -26.67 4.50
C THR A 347 12.93 -25.44 5.40
N LEU A 348 12.29 -25.55 6.55
CA LEU A 348 12.21 -24.49 7.56
C LEU A 348 13.59 -24.15 8.14
N THR A 349 14.31 -25.16 8.67
CA THR A 349 15.57 -24.90 9.41
C THR A 349 16.74 -24.57 8.52
N ASP A 350 16.88 -25.24 7.38
CA ASP A 350 18.04 -25.06 6.50
C ASP A 350 17.80 -23.94 5.47
N GLY A 351 16.53 -23.71 5.08
CA GLY A 351 16.16 -22.72 4.09
C GLY A 351 15.82 -21.35 4.69
N PHE A 352 14.95 -21.32 5.71
CA PHE A 352 14.43 -20.07 6.26
C PHE A 352 15.10 -19.64 7.57
N LEU A 353 15.56 -20.61 8.38
CA LEU A 353 16.19 -20.35 9.67
C LEU A 353 17.55 -21.06 9.79
N PRO A 354 18.48 -20.90 8.82
CA PRO A 354 19.79 -21.51 8.93
C PRO A 354 20.56 -20.93 10.14
N MET A 355 21.45 -21.74 10.73
CA MET A 355 22.45 -21.19 11.67
C MET A 355 23.47 -20.42 10.87
N THR A 356 23.53 -19.11 11.13
CA THR A 356 24.38 -18.16 10.39
C THR A 356 25.40 -17.51 11.31
N ALA A 357 26.54 -17.10 10.75
CA ALA A 357 27.47 -16.25 11.47
C ALA A 357 26.88 -14.83 11.65
N PRO A 358 27.25 -14.11 12.71
CA PRO A 358 26.70 -12.77 13.00
C PRO A 358 27.06 -11.71 11.94
N ASP A 359 28.09 -11.93 11.13
CA ASP A 359 28.56 -11.06 10.06
C ASP A 359 28.11 -11.54 8.65
N GLU A 360 27.33 -12.61 8.59
CA GLU A 360 26.79 -13.14 7.34
C GLU A 360 25.60 -12.32 6.87
N MET A 361 25.81 -11.43 5.91
CA MET A 361 24.80 -10.54 5.39
C MET A 361 23.85 -11.24 4.43
N PRO A 362 22.55 -10.82 4.37
CA PRO A 362 21.61 -11.31 3.37
C PRO A 362 22.12 -11.05 1.96
N ALA A 363 21.90 -12.01 1.06
CA ALA A 363 22.28 -11.86 -0.34
C ALA A 363 21.49 -10.73 -1.01
N ARG A 364 22.23 -9.78 -1.63
CA ARG A 364 21.65 -8.73 -2.47
C ARG A 364 21.64 -9.21 -3.92
N GLY A 365 20.46 -9.39 -4.51
CA GLY A 365 20.37 -9.85 -5.90
C GLY A 365 18.93 -9.95 -6.38
N ARG A 366 18.73 -10.16 -7.70
CA ARG A 366 17.37 -10.38 -8.24
C ARG A 366 16.84 -11.73 -7.71
N PRO A 367 15.63 -11.72 -7.10
CA PRO A 367 15.01 -12.96 -6.64
C PRO A 367 14.71 -13.85 -7.85
N THR A 368 15.44 -14.93 -7.98
CA THR A 368 15.35 -15.83 -9.16
C THR A 368 14.31 -16.92 -9.01
N ALA A 369 13.92 -17.28 -7.79
CA ALA A 369 13.13 -18.48 -7.54
C ALA A 369 11.69 -18.26 -7.03
N LEU A 370 11.33 -17.09 -6.47
CA LEU A 370 10.05 -16.90 -5.78
C LEU A 370 9.07 -15.93 -6.48
N ARG A 371 9.22 -15.69 -7.79
CA ARG A 371 8.46 -14.71 -8.58
C ARG A 371 7.06 -15.14 -9.02
N GLU A 372 6.56 -16.30 -8.61
CA GLU A 372 5.30 -16.83 -9.19
C GLU A 372 4.06 -15.94 -9.01
N LEU A 373 4.07 -15.02 -8.05
CA LEU A 373 2.92 -14.15 -7.76
C LEU A 373 3.12 -12.68 -8.21
N GLY A 374 4.25 -12.35 -8.85
CA GLY A 374 4.56 -10.98 -9.28
C GLY A 374 5.05 -10.05 -8.15
N LEU A 375 5.05 -10.49 -6.88
CA LEU A 375 5.58 -9.74 -5.75
C LEU A 375 7.11 -9.90 -5.63
N PRO A 376 7.84 -8.83 -5.26
CA PRO A 376 9.29 -8.87 -5.07
C PRO A 376 9.64 -9.43 -3.68
N TYR A 377 9.54 -10.74 -3.52
CA TYR A 377 9.99 -11.39 -2.29
C TYR A 377 11.48 -11.16 -2.03
N ALA A 378 11.90 -11.19 -0.76
CA ALA A 378 13.30 -11.04 -0.37
C ALA A 378 14.20 -12.02 -1.16
N SER A 379 15.36 -11.53 -1.60
CA SER A 379 16.31 -12.32 -2.42
C SER A 379 16.90 -13.48 -1.62
N ASP A 380 17.12 -13.29 -0.33
CA ASP A 380 17.61 -14.30 0.61
C ASP A 380 16.46 -14.73 1.53
N PRO A 381 16.02 -16.01 1.52
CA PRO A 381 14.95 -16.48 2.40
C PRO A 381 15.41 -16.68 3.86
N ALA A 382 16.70 -16.53 4.17
CA ALA A 382 17.27 -16.77 5.49
C ALA A 382 16.91 -15.64 6.47
N ILE A 383 15.80 -15.79 7.19
CA ILE A 383 15.31 -14.81 8.19
C ILE A 383 16.38 -14.51 9.25
N THR A 384 17.18 -15.50 9.63
CA THR A 384 18.28 -15.33 10.60
C THR A 384 19.35 -14.35 10.13
N LYS A 385 19.69 -14.31 8.82
CA LYS A 385 20.61 -13.30 8.27
C LYS A 385 20.04 -11.90 8.36
N HIS A 386 18.77 -11.73 8.02
CA HIS A 386 18.08 -10.44 8.13
C HIS A 386 18.00 -9.98 9.58
N LEU A 387 17.78 -10.90 10.53
CA LEU A 387 17.81 -10.59 11.96
C LEU A 387 19.21 -10.16 12.42
N ALA A 388 20.28 -10.87 12.00
CA ALA A 388 21.65 -10.47 12.32
C ALA A 388 21.99 -9.08 11.77
N ALA A 389 21.63 -8.79 10.53
CA ALA A 389 21.79 -7.48 9.91
C ALA A 389 21.05 -6.38 10.68
N PHE A 390 19.79 -6.64 11.07
CA PHE A 390 18.98 -5.73 11.87
C PHE A 390 19.63 -5.41 13.22
N LEU A 391 20.06 -6.42 13.97
CA LEU A 391 20.70 -6.22 15.28
C LEU A 391 22.05 -5.47 15.15
N THR A 392 22.77 -5.66 14.04
CA THR A 392 24.01 -4.90 13.74
C THR A 392 23.69 -3.43 13.49
N GLN A 393 22.69 -3.13 12.65
CA GLN A 393 22.26 -1.76 12.36
C GLN A 393 21.76 -1.05 13.61
N ALA A 394 20.96 -1.76 14.43
CA ALA A 394 20.43 -1.23 15.68
C ALA A 394 21.53 -0.87 16.69
N ALA A 395 22.62 -1.64 16.76
CA ALA A 395 23.77 -1.32 17.63
C ALA A 395 24.44 -0.01 17.22
N ILE A 396 24.57 0.23 15.92
CA ILE A 396 25.11 1.47 15.37
C ILE A 396 24.19 2.67 15.71
N ALA A 397 22.90 2.54 15.46
CA ALA A 397 21.92 3.59 15.71
C ALA A 397 21.83 3.98 17.21
N MET A 398 21.94 3.02 18.09
CA MET A 398 21.94 3.25 19.55
C MET A 398 23.28 3.72 20.13
N ASN A 399 24.30 3.96 19.31
CA ASN A 399 25.69 4.26 19.77
C ASN A 399 26.22 3.24 20.82
N SER A 400 25.70 2.02 20.81
CA SER A 400 25.98 0.99 21.80
C SER A 400 27.06 0.00 21.35
N SER A 401 27.79 0.28 20.27
CA SER A 401 28.93 -0.54 19.81
C SER A 401 30.07 -0.45 20.82
N SER A 402 30.05 -1.37 21.79
CA SER A 402 31.21 -1.60 22.65
C SER A 402 32.25 -2.44 21.90
N ALA A 403 33.50 -2.36 22.32
CA ALA A 403 34.62 -3.09 21.70
C ALA A 403 34.42 -4.62 21.61
N ASN A 404 33.46 -5.17 22.35
CA ASN A 404 33.17 -6.60 22.43
C ASN A 404 31.92 -7.07 21.67
N HIS A 405 30.98 -6.16 21.29
CA HIS A 405 29.74 -6.55 20.59
C HIS A 405 29.41 -5.55 19.48
N ARG A 406 29.46 -6.05 18.23
CA ARG A 406 29.05 -5.29 17.03
C ARG A 406 27.54 -5.31 16.80
N MET A 407 26.78 -6.07 17.59
CA MET A 407 25.33 -6.27 17.48
C MET A 407 24.65 -5.87 18.78
N ALA A 408 23.41 -5.37 18.68
CA ALA A 408 22.55 -5.13 19.83
C ALA A 408 22.09 -6.47 20.41
N ARG A 409 22.44 -6.74 21.67
CA ARG A 409 22.07 -7.99 22.34
C ARG A 409 20.68 -7.86 22.97
N PRO A 410 19.67 -8.60 22.47
CA PRO A 410 18.36 -8.60 23.10
C PRO A 410 18.40 -9.46 24.39
N ASP A 411 17.93 -8.90 25.50
CA ASP A 411 17.80 -9.62 26.79
C ASP A 411 16.54 -10.48 26.81
N ALA A 412 15.51 -10.08 26.06
CA ALA A 412 14.26 -10.82 25.89
C ALA A 412 13.79 -10.83 24.45
N VAL A 413 12.98 -11.83 24.08
CA VAL A 413 12.37 -11.97 22.75
C VAL A 413 10.86 -12.21 22.91
N LEU A 414 10.06 -11.41 22.21
CA LEU A 414 8.64 -11.61 22.02
C LEU A 414 8.39 -12.09 20.60
N PHE A 415 7.76 -13.26 20.45
CA PHE A 415 7.39 -13.82 19.16
C PHE A 415 5.94 -13.51 18.84
N ASN A 416 5.69 -13.10 17.60
CA ASN A 416 4.37 -12.87 17.04
C ASN A 416 4.28 -13.39 15.60
N GLY A 417 3.05 -13.53 15.08
CA GLY A 417 2.75 -14.01 13.73
C GLY A 417 2.75 -15.54 13.60
N GLY A 418 1.92 -16.03 12.67
CA GLY A 418 1.65 -17.46 12.50
C GLY A 418 2.87 -18.32 12.17
N PHE A 419 3.93 -17.74 11.57
CA PHE A 419 5.20 -18.44 11.31
C PHE A 419 5.91 -18.82 12.62
N CYS A 420 5.71 -18.05 13.68
CA CYS A 420 6.27 -18.29 15.01
C CYS A 420 5.41 -19.22 15.89
N ALA A 421 4.23 -19.63 15.46
CA ALA A 421 3.35 -20.52 16.22
C ALA A 421 4.02 -21.88 16.58
N PRO A 422 4.74 -22.57 15.66
CA PRO A 422 5.46 -23.80 16.00
C PRO A 422 6.65 -23.53 16.94
N ALA A 423 6.80 -24.34 17.99
CA ALA A 423 7.90 -24.20 18.95
C ALA A 423 9.28 -24.26 18.27
N VAL A 424 9.45 -25.14 17.29
CA VAL A 424 10.70 -25.31 16.54
C VAL A 424 11.19 -24.02 15.89
N THR A 425 10.29 -23.16 15.42
CA THR A 425 10.62 -21.86 14.83
C THR A 425 11.23 -20.93 15.89
N ARG A 426 10.56 -20.81 17.03
CA ARG A 426 11.01 -19.96 18.16
C ARG A 426 12.35 -20.45 18.73
N GLU A 427 12.46 -21.77 18.95
CA GLU A 427 13.69 -22.39 19.46
C GLU A 427 14.87 -22.12 18.53
N ARG A 428 14.66 -22.24 17.22
CA ARG A 428 15.72 -22.04 16.22
C ARG A 428 16.21 -20.60 16.18
N ILE A 429 15.31 -19.61 16.28
CA ILE A 429 15.68 -18.19 16.37
C ILE A 429 16.43 -17.91 17.68
N VAL A 430 15.96 -18.43 18.81
CA VAL A 430 16.64 -18.29 20.12
C VAL A 430 18.02 -18.93 20.09
N GLU A 431 18.16 -20.10 19.47
CA GLU A 431 19.45 -20.78 19.30
C GLU A 431 20.43 -19.93 18.47
N ALA A 432 19.98 -19.34 17.37
CA ALA A 432 20.80 -18.46 16.54
C ALA A 432 21.27 -17.24 17.34
N ILE A 433 20.36 -16.54 18.03
CA ILE A 433 20.70 -15.41 18.90
C ILE A 433 21.69 -15.83 19.99
N SER A 434 21.43 -16.96 20.67
CA SER A 434 22.32 -17.44 21.73
C SER A 434 23.73 -17.72 21.22
N THR A 435 23.85 -18.31 20.03
CA THR A 435 25.15 -18.59 19.39
C THR A 435 25.92 -17.31 19.10
N TRP A 436 25.25 -16.25 18.67
CA TRP A 436 25.90 -14.97 18.37
C TRP A 436 26.46 -14.26 19.61
N PHE A 437 25.87 -14.47 20.78
CA PHE A 437 26.23 -13.76 22.01
C PHE A 437 26.82 -14.62 23.14
N GLY A 438 26.71 -15.92 23.08
CA GLY A 438 27.10 -16.80 24.19
C GLY A 438 28.05 -17.95 23.85
N GLY A 439 28.08 -18.38 22.62
CA GLY A 439 29.08 -19.27 22.02
C GLY A 439 29.10 -20.73 22.50
N THR A 440 28.46 -21.13 23.61
CA THR A 440 28.50 -22.51 24.12
C THR A 440 27.12 -23.09 24.45
N PRO A 441 26.86 -24.36 24.21
CA PRO A 441 25.65 -25.02 24.69
C PRO A 441 25.51 -24.87 26.20
N GLY A 442 24.36 -24.35 26.67
CA GLY A 442 24.12 -24.04 28.09
C GLY A 442 24.62 -22.67 28.56
N GLY A 443 25.16 -21.81 27.65
CA GLY A 443 25.55 -20.44 27.96
C GLY A 443 24.33 -19.47 28.00
N TRP A 444 24.58 -18.19 27.80
CA TRP A 444 23.54 -17.17 27.83
C TRP A 444 22.46 -17.42 26.76
N ARG A 445 21.21 -17.21 27.13
CA ARG A 445 20.05 -17.24 26.25
C ARG A 445 19.14 -16.05 26.56
N PRO A 446 18.50 -15.42 25.57
CA PRO A 446 17.48 -14.41 25.83
C PRO A 446 16.26 -15.04 26.50
N LYS A 447 15.56 -14.28 27.32
CA LYS A 447 14.25 -14.66 27.86
C LYS A 447 13.25 -14.75 26.74
N VAL A 448 12.38 -15.75 26.71
CA VAL A 448 11.24 -15.80 25.76
C VAL A 448 10.02 -15.31 26.51
N LEU A 449 9.48 -14.17 26.07
CA LEU A 449 8.25 -13.61 26.63
C LEU A 449 7.06 -14.42 26.14
N ASN A 450 6.19 -14.83 27.09
CA ASN A 450 5.03 -15.66 26.78
C ASN A 450 3.99 -14.86 25.99
N ASN A 451 3.57 -15.38 24.83
CA ASN A 451 2.47 -14.89 24.02
C ASN A 451 1.56 -16.07 23.66
N GLU A 452 0.54 -16.29 24.50
CA GLU A 452 -0.31 -17.49 24.40
C GLU A 452 -1.27 -17.47 23.20
N GLU A 453 -1.65 -16.27 22.73
CA GLU A 453 -2.65 -16.09 21.67
C GLU A 453 -2.05 -15.37 20.46
N VAL A 454 -1.03 -15.96 19.86
CA VAL A 454 -0.27 -15.35 18.74
C VAL A 454 -1.17 -14.90 17.59
N ASP A 455 -2.24 -15.65 17.28
CA ASP A 455 -3.15 -15.36 16.16
C ASP A 455 -4.05 -14.15 16.40
N SER A 456 -4.29 -13.77 17.67
CA SER A 456 -5.15 -12.62 18.01
C SER A 456 -4.40 -11.50 18.74
N ALA A 457 -3.10 -11.70 19.04
CA ALA A 457 -2.31 -10.76 19.83
C ALA A 457 -2.32 -9.35 19.26
N VAL A 458 -2.13 -9.19 17.95
CA VAL A 458 -2.08 -7.89 17.29
C VAL A 458 -3.42 -7.14 17.45
N ALA A 459 -4.54 -7.79 17.18
CA ALA A 459 -5.86 -7.19 17.35
C ALA A 459 -6.16 -6.83 18.81
N ARG A 460 -5.80 -7.73 19.75
CA ARG A 460 -5.98 -7.51 21.20
C ARG A 460 -5.14 -6.33 21.70
N GLY A 461 -3.88 -6.25 21.25
CA GLY A 461 -3.01 -5.14 21.60
C GLY A 461 -3.45 -3.82 20.97
N ALA A 462 -4.01 -3.84 19.78
CA ALA A 462 -4.61 -2.67 19.16
C ALA A 462 -5.83 -2.16 19.96
N ALA A 463 -6.71 -3.06 20.43
CA ALA A 463 -7.82 -2.69 21.31
C ALA A 463 -7.31 -2.15 22.65
N HIS A 464 -6.25 -2.76 23.23
CA HIS A 464 -5.60 -2.24 24.43
C HIS A 464 -5.00 -0.86 24.23
N TYR A 465 -4.35 -0.61 23.08
CA TYR A 465 -3.81 0.73 22.76
C TYR A 465 -4.91 1.78 22.69
N GLY A 466 -6.09 1.44 22.17
CA GLY A 466 -7.27 2.31 22.24
C GLY A 466 -7.56 2.77 23.67
N ARG A 467 -7.44 1.87 24.65
CA ARG A 467 -7.58 2.19 26.09
C ARG A 467 -6.44 3.07 26.61
N VAL A 468 -5.19 2.79 26.21
CA VAL A 468 -4.01 3.60 26.58
C VAL A 468 -4.17 5.05 26.07
N ARG A 469 -4.73 5.26 24.88
CA ARG A 469 -5.04 6.60 24.35
C ARG A 469 -6.07 7.36 25.21
N LEU A 470 -6.95 6.66 25.90
CA LEU A 470 -7.90 7.26 26.85
C LEU A 470 -7.28 7.49 28.24
N GLY A 471 -5.99 7.25 28.42
CA GLY A 471 -5.25 7.51 29.64
C GLY A 471 -5.21 6.32 30.62
N ALA A 472 -5.63 5.12 30.22
CA ALA A 472 -5.62 3.93 31.07
C ALA A 472 -4.57 2.91 30.59
N GLY A 473 -3.47 2.79 31.33
CA GLY A 473 -2.38 1.85 31.06
C GLY A 473 -1.05 2.52 30.67
N SER A 474 0.01 1.72 30.59
CA SER A 474 1.35 2.18 30.27
C SER A 474 1.51 2.44 28.77
N ARG A 475 1.95 3.64 28.42
CA ARG A 475 2.24 4.02 27.02
C ARG A 475 3.67 3.64 26.67
N VAL A 476 3.85 2.94 25.55
CA VAL A 476 5.17 2.74 24.93
C VAL A 476 5.54 4.02 24.19
N ARG A 477 6.68 4.61 24.52
CA ARG A 477 7.22 5.75 23.77
C ARG A 477 7.74 5.23 22.43
N ALA A 478 7.02 5.49 21.37
CA ALA A 478 7.33 4.95 20.07
C ALA A 478 7.75 6.03 19.06
N GLY A 479 7.09 7.19 19.07
CA GLY A 479 7.28 8.24 18.07
C GLY A 479 7.22 7.70 16.63
N ASN A 480 7.44 8.55 15.64
CA ASN A 480 7.61 8.11 14.26
C ASN A 480 8.94 7.36 14.07
N ALA A 481 8.89 6.35 13.24
CA ALA A 481 10.00 5.41 13.02
C ALA A 481 11.17 5.97 12.19
N ARG A 482 10.98 7.11 11.53
CA ARG A 482 11.88 7.63 10.49
C ARG A 482 12.06 9.12 10.60
N SER A 483 13.27 9.61 10.28
CA SER A 483 13.46 11.02 9.95
C SER A 483 13.07 11.27 8.50
N TYR A 484 12.35 12.36 8.24
CA TYR A 484 11.89 12.74 6.90
C TYR A 484 12.55 14.03 6.44
N TYR A 485 12.93 14.04 5.15
CA TYR A 485 13.68 15.13 4.55
C TYR A 485 13.04 15.58 3.25
N ILE A 486 12.98 16.88 3.04
CA ILE A 486 12.70 17.45 1.72
C ILE A 486 14.03 17.66 1.00
N GLY A 487 14.15 17.10 -0.20
CA GLY A 487 15.34 17.25 -1.04
C GLY A 487 15.59 18.69 -1.43
N LEU A 488 16.85 19.11 -1.37
CA LEU A 488 17.29 20.44 -1.76
C LEU A 488 18.15 20.36 -3.01
N PRO A 489 18.01 21.30 -3.97
CA PRO A 489 18.93 21.41 -5.10
C PRO A 489 20.34 21.65 -4.58
N SER A 490 21.29 20.78 -4.96
CA SER A 490 22.70 20.90 -4.55
C SER A 490 23.62 20.46 -5.68
N SER A 491 24.73 21.18 -5.86
CA SER A 491 25.82 20.81 -6.77
C SER A 491 26.80 19.80 -6.15
N ASN A 492 26.73 19.57 -4.84
CA ASN A 492 27.70 18.78 -4.06
C ASN A 492 27.09 17.49 -3.49
N GLY A 493 26.33 16.76 -4.29
CA GLY A 493 25.66 15.53 -3.86
C GLY A 493 24.24 15.76 -3.33
N LEU A 494 23.61 14.68 -2.86
CA LEU A 494 22.24 14.72 -2.35
C LEU A 494 22.20 15.46 -1.01
N GLN A 495 21.36 16.47 -0.92
CA GLN A 495 21.08 17.21 0.32
C GLN A 495 19.59 17.22 0.63
N GLY A 496 19.27 17.21 1.91
CA GLY A 496 17.88 17.31 2.37
C GLY A 496 17.79 18.09 3.67
N ILE A 497 16.65 18.76 3.87
CA ILE A 497 16.31 19.41 5.13
C ILE A 497 15.37 18.51 5.94
N CYS A 498 15.73 18.22 7.19
CA CYS A 498 14.93 17.42 8.10
C CYS A 498 13.65 18.17 8.46
N VAL A 499 12.49 17.67 8.00
CA VAL A 499 11.17 18.26 8.27
C VAL A 499 10.44 17.57 9.42
N LEU A 500 10.72 16.30 9.66
CA LEU A 500 10.20 15.54 10.80
C LEU A 500 11.29 14.58 11.30
N PRO A 501 11.94 14.83 12.45
CA PRO A 501 12.89 13.91 13.07
C PRO A 501 12.25 12.58 13.48
N ALA A 502 13.02 11.50 13.56
CA ALA A 502 12.57 10.26 14.19
C ALA A 502 12.24 10.50 15.68
N GLY A 503 11.29 9.73 16.22
CA GLY A 503 10.88 9.80 17.63
C GLY A 503 9.86 10.91 17.95
N VAL A 504 9.37 11.67 16.97
CA VAL A 504 8.32 12.67 17.19
C VAL A 504 6.98 11.97 17.45
N GLU A 505 6.29 12.38 18.50
CA GLU A 505 5.01 11.80 18.89
C GLU A 505 3.85 12.20 17.97
N GLU A 506 2.84 11.34 17.89
CA GLU A 506 1.59 11.58 17.15
C GLU A 506 0.90 12.86 17.63
N GLY A 507 0.21 13.55 16.72
CA GLY A 507 -0.42 14.85 16.97
C GLY A 507 0.56 16.03 16.95
N THR A 508 1.87 15.80 16.78
CA THR A 508 2.87 16.87 16.77
C THR A 508 2.93 17.54 15.41
N THR A 509 3.01 18.87 15.44
CA THR A 509 3.16 19.70 14.24
C THR A 509 4.42 20.55 14.33
N LEU A 510 5.30 20.46 13.35
CA LEU A 510 6.59 21.15 13.29
C LEU A 510 6.63 22.11 12.08
N PRO A 511 6.53 23.42 12.30
CA PRO A 511 6.65 24.40 11.22
C PRO A 511 8.13 24.71 10.95
N LEU A 512 8.54 24.68 9.69
CA LEU A 512 9.89 25.05 9.27
C LEU A 512 10.00 26.58 9.11
N LEU A 513 10.10 27.29 10.25
CA LEU A 513 10.01 28.77 10.29
C LEU A 513 11.25 29.47 9.70
N ASN A 514 12.41 28.85 9.78
CA ASN A 514 13.69 29.44 9.40
C ASN A 514 14.10 29.19 7.94
N ARG A 515 13.22 28.59 7.15
CA ARG A 515 13.46 28.28 5.74
C ARG A 515 12.23 28.63 4.91
N GLU A 516 12.52 29.31 3.80
CA GLU A 516 11.52 29.73 2.84
C GLU A 516 11.83 29.15 1.46
N PHE A 517 10.79 28.75 0.75
CA PHE A 517 10.88 28.20 -0.58
C PHE A 517 10.15 29.14 -1.56
N SER A 518 10.78 29.41 -2.70
CA SER A 518 10.13 30.16 -3.77
C SER A 518 9.48 29.18 -4.73
N VAL A 519 8.17 29.21 -4.82
CA VAL A 519 7.38 28.29 -5.65
C VAL A 519 6.49 29.06 -6.63
N LEU A 520 6.32 28.53 -7.84
CA LEU A 520 5.49 29.15 -8.86
C LEU A 520 4.02 28.77 -8.63
N ALA A 521 3.20 29.75 -8.27
CA ALA A 521 1.77 29.54 -8.09
C ALA A 521 1.06 29.28 -9.41
N ASN A 522 -0.06 28.58 -9.34
CA ASN A 522 -0.92 28.20 -10.45
C ASN A 522 -0.28 27.24 -11.49
N ARG A 523 0.84 26.64 -11.10
CA ARG A 523 1.47 25.49 -11.78
C ARG A 523 1.65 24.32 -10.78
N PRO A 524 1.72 23.09 -11.26
CA PRO A 524 2.13 21.95 -10.41
C PRO A 524 3.52 22.19 -9.83
N VAL A 525 3.66 21.97 -8.54
CA VAL A 525 4.94 22.02 -7.82
C VAL A 525 5.17 20.67 -7.19
N SER A 526 6.36 20.12 -7.36
CA SER A 526 6.75 18.83 -6.81
C SER A 526 7.94 18.98 -5.87
N PHE A 527 7.93 18.23 -4.76
CA PHE A 527 9.01 18.14 -3.79
C PHE A 527 9.43 16.68 -3.66
N THR A 528 10.72 16.43 -3.69
CA THR A 528 11.24 15.08 -3.42
C THR A 528 11.29 14.85 -1.92
N LEU A 529 10.67 13.78 -1.44
CA LEU A 529 10.71 13.35 -0.06
C LEU A 529 11.67 12.18 0.10
N TYR A 530 12.49 12.24 1.15
CA TYR A 530 13.37 11.15 1.57
C TYR A 530 13.05 10.77 3.01
N SER A 531 13.27 9.52 3.38
CA SER A 531 13.22 9.09 4.77
C SER A 531 14.42 8.22 5.14
N SER A 532 14.80 8.25 6.40
CA SER A 532 15.84 7.38 6.95
C SER A 532 15.43 6.83 8.30
N ARG A 533 15.79 5.58 8.58
CA ARG A 533 15.59 4.91 9.87
C ARG A 533 16.81 4.99 10.77
N THR A 534 17.96 5.35 10.19
CA THR A 534 19.24 5.36 10.88
C THR A 534 19.69 6.76 11.28
N ARG A 535 19.13 7.79 10.65
CA ARG A 535 19.51 9.18 10.87
C ARG A 535 18.62 9.86 11.91
N HIS A 536 19.25 10.68 12.77
CA HIS A 536 18.61 11.43 13.85
C HIS A 536 18.93 12.93 13.75
N ASP A 537 18.89 13.50 12.53
CA ASP A 537 19.13 14.93 12.33
C ASP A 537 18.02 15.77 12.98
N ALA A 538 18.37 16.95 13.49
CA ALA A 538 17.40 17.81 14.15
C ALA A 538 16.44 18.47 13.15
N HIS A 539 15.24 18.87 13.65
CA HIS A 539 14.26 19.59 12.83
C HIS A 539 14.87 20.88 12.24
N GLY A 540 14.75 21.04 10.92
CA GLY A 540 15.30 22.18 10.17
C GLY A 540 16.79 22.10 9.86
N GLU A 541 17.47 21.04 10.24
CA GLU A 541 18.86 20.78 9.89
C GLU A 541 18.96 20.37 8.42
N VAL A 542 19.99 20.94 7.73
CA VAL A 542 20.33 20.52 6.36
C VAL A 542 21.44 19.49 6.44
N ALA A 543 21.14 18.29 5.98
CA ALA A 543 22.04 17.16 6.01
C ALA A 543 22.47 16.76 4.59
N SER A 544 23.72 16.29 4.48
CA SER A 544 24.16 15.54 3.30
C SER A 544 23.59 14.12 3.42
N LEU A 545 22.83 13.68 2.42
CA LEU A 545 22.18 12.38 2.41
C LEU A 545 23.00 11.43 1.51
N ASP A 546 23.09 10.16 1.94
CA ASP A 546 23.62 9.09 1.10
C ASP A 546 22.43 8.26 0.57
N GLU A 547 22.41 7.98 -0.73
CA GLU A 547 21.38 7.15 -1.35
C GLU A 547 21.28 5.75 -0.74
N ALA A 548 22.38 5.25 -0.14
CA ALA A 548 22.38 3.98 0.58
C ALA A 548 21.68 4.05 1.95
N ASP A 549 21.59 5.25 2.56
CA ASP A 549 21.05 5.46 3.91
C ASP A 549 19.60 6.01 3.90
N VAL A 550 19.13 6.44 2.73
CA VAL A 550 17.81 7.05 2.62
C VAL A 550 16.93 6.33 1.60
N HIS A 551 15.67 6.24 1.93
CA HIS A 551 14.63 5.80 1.00
C HIS A 551 14.01 7.02 0.32
N ARG A 552 14.00 7.03 -1.02
CA ARG A 552 13.31 8.05 -1.83
C ARG A 552 11.86 7.65 -2.00
N HIS A 553 10.93 8.51 -1.60
CA HIS A 553 9.51 8.32 -1.79
C HIS A 553 9.05 8.85 -3.15
N ALA A 554 7.81 8.49 -3.54
CA ALA A 554 7.13 9.14 -4.64
C ALA A 554 7.11 10.67 -4.42
N PRO A 555 7.29 11.49 -5.48
CA PRO A 555 7.32 12.93 -5.33
C PRO A 555 6.02 13.45 -4.72
N LEU A 556 6.15 14.45 -3.83
CA LEU A 556 5.02 15.16 -3.24
C LEU A 556 4.60 16.30 -4.15
N GLY A 557 3.44 16.21 -4.75
CA GLY A 557 2.91 17.22 -5.66
C GLY A 557 1.75 18.01 -5.08
N THR A 558 1.65 19.28 -5.49
CA THR A 558 0.47 20.11 -5.26
C THR A 558 0.38 21.22 -6.30
N MET A 559 -0.81 21.81 -6.42
CA MET A 559 -0.99 23.05 -7.18
C MET A 559 -1.35 24.18 -6.24
N LEU A 560 -0.44 25.14 -6.08
CA LEU A 560 -0.68 26.34 -5.26
C LEU A 560 -1.59 27.30 -6.01
N ARG A 561 -2.90 27.16 -5.87
CA ARG A 561 -3.87 28.07 -6.48
C ARG A 561 -3.90 29.40 -5.74
N TYR A 562 -3.58 30.49 -6.48
CA TYR A 562 -3.51 31.82 -5.88
C TYR A 562 -4.06 32.90 -6.84
N GLY A 563 -4.90 33.78 -6.28
CA GLY A 563 -5.47 34.92 -6.99
C GLY A 563 -6.63 34.57 -7.92
N ARG A 564 -7.48 35.60 -8.21
CA ARG A 564 -8.69 35.44 -9.04
C ARG A 564 -8.41 35.23 -10.55
N LYS A 565 -7.26 35.68 -11.03
CA LYS A 565 -6.91 35.65 -12.47
C LYS A 565 -5.91 34.52 -12.83
N LEU A 566 -5.59 33.64 -11.89
CA LEU A 566 -4.67 32.50 -12.09
C LEU A 566 -3.38 32.87 -12.87
N ARG A 567 -2.82 34.06 -12.64
CA ARG A 567 -1.53 34.44 -13.22
C ARG A 567 -0.40 33.71 -12.52
N GLU A 568 0.63 33.37 -13.25
CA GLU A 568 1.87 32.87 -12.70
C GLU A 568 2.50 33.92 -11.80
N LEU A 569 2.77 33.53 -10.57
CA LEU A 569 3.37 34.41 -9.56
C LEU A 569 4.25 33.55 -8.65
N TYR A 570 5.45 34.04 -8.36
CA TYR A 570 6.28 33.42 -7.35
C TYR A 570 5.72 33.72 -5.96
N LEU A 571 5.42 32.67 -5.20
CA LEU A 571 5.02 32.75 -3.82
C LEU A 571 6.16 32.28 -2.91
N ILE A 572 6.38 33.01 -1.84
CA ILE A 572 7.25 32.54 -0.75
C ILE A 572 6.39 31.69 0.19
N VAL A 573 6.78 30.43 0.33
CA VAL A 573 6.09 29.48 1.19
C VAL A 573 7.03 28.88 2.23
N ARG A 574 6.46 28.43 3.35
CA ARG A 574 7.09 27.65 4.39
C ARG A 574 6.50 26.25 4.39
N ILE A 575 7.31 25.27 4.75
CA ILE A 575 6.84 23.90 4.91
C ILE A 575 6.46 23.69 6.38
N ARG A 576 5.35 23.01 6.58
CA ARG A 576 4.92 22.50 7.87
C ARG A 576 4.76 20.98 7.77
N ALA A 577 5.40 20.26 8.66
CA ALA A 577 5.21 18.83 8.83
C ALA A 577 4.31 18.56 10.03
N SER A 578 3.37 17.65 9.89
CA SER A 578 2.53 17.15 10.98
C SER A 578 2.58 15.64 10.99
N PHE A 579 2.94 15.07 12.12
CA PHE A 579 2.70 13.65 12.37
C PHE A 579 1.32 13.55 13.02
N THR A 580 0.35 13.09 12.23
CA THR A 580 -1.06 13.17 12.62
C THR A 580 -1.39 12.21 13.76
N GLU A 581 -2.52 12.41 14.43
CA GLU A 581 -3.04 11.48 15.44
C GLU A 581 -3.37 10.08 14.86
N VAL A 582 -3.52 10.01 13.55
CA VAL A 582 -3.74 8.76 12.80
C VAL A 582 -2.43 8.01 12.55
N GLY A 583 -1.26 8.62 12.82
CA GLY A 583 0.06 8.02 12.59
C GLY A 583 0.53 8.15 11.13
N THR A 584 0.10 9.17 10.39
CA THR A 584 0.56 9.48 9.03
C THR A 584 1.29 10.82 8.99
N LEU A 585 2.22 10.97 8.05
CA LEU A 585 2.89 12.22 7.77
C LEU A 585 2.02 13.10 6.88
N GLU A 586 1.74 14.32 7.31
CA GLU A 586 1.17 15.38 6.46
C GLU A 586 2.16 16.51 6.27
N LEU A 587 2.34 16.94 5.03
CA LEU A 587 3.16 18.09 4.69
C LEU A 587 2.29 19.17 4.04
N TRP A 588 2.52 20.40 4.46
CA TRP A 588 1.77 21.57 4.01
C TRP A 588 2.71 22.66 3.54
N CYS A 589 2.38 23.30 2.42
CA CYS A 589 2.93 24.60 2.02
C CYS A 589 2.07 25.71 2.60
N GLU A 590 2.64 26.60 3.37
CA GLU A 590 1.95 27.76 3.94
C GLU A 590 2.52 29.02 3.32
N SER A 591 1.66 29.90 2.79
CA SER A 591 2.10 31.20 2.30
C SER A 591 2.68 32.05 3.44
N ARG A 592 3.86 32.67 3.22
CA ARG A 592 4.43 33.62 4.19
C ARG A 592 3.55 34.84 4.39
N ASP A 593 2.98 35.36 3.33
CA ASP A 593 2.34 36.67 3.27
C ASP A 593 0.82 36.60 3.38
N THR A 594 0.21 35.42 3.34
CA THR A 594 -1.24 35.22 3.38
C THR A 594 -1.63 34.00 4.21
N GLN A 595 -2.92 33.84 4.50
CA GLN A 595 -3.43 32.68 5.23
C GLN A 595 -3.65 31.42 4.35
N HIS A 596 -3.18 31.44 3.11
CA HIS A 596 -3.34 30.28 2.23
C HIS A 596 -2.39 29.17 2.63
N ARG A 597 -2.91 27.92 2.64
CA ARG A 597 -2.15 26.71 2.85
C ARG A 597 -2.60 25.65 1.85
N TRP A 598 -1.65 24.81 1.41
CA TRP A 598 -1.88 23.75 0.44
C TRP A 598 -1.22 22.46 0.95
N ARG A 599 -1.98 21.36 0.98
CA ARG A 599 -1.47 20.05 1.34
C ARG A 599 -0.62 19.52 0.19
N LEU A 600 0.54 18.97 0.52
CA LEU A 600 1.35 18.18 -0.40
C LEU A 600 0.81 16.76 -0.39
N GLN A 601 0.64 16.19 -1.57
CA GLN A 601 0.14 14.82 -1.74
C GLN A 601 1.14 14.02 -2.55
N PHE A 602 1.26 12.71 -2.24
CA PHE A 602 2.14 11.83 -2.98
C PHE A 602 1.66 11.64 -4.42
N GLU A 603 2.57 11.79 -5.36
CA GLU A 603 2.35 11.45 -6.77
C GLU A 603 2.62 9.96 -6.96
N LEU A 604 1.61 9.11 -6.78
CA LEU A 604 1.74 7.65 -6.77
C LEU A 604 1.95 7.03 -8.18
N ARG A 605 2.35 7.79 -9.18
CA ARG A 605 2.55 7.31 -10.55
C ARG A 605 3.96 7.59 -11.06
N GLY A 606 4.79 6.57 -10.99
CA GLY A 606 5.74 6.15 -12.02
C GLY A 606 6.97 6.98 -12.29
N GLU A 607 8.08 6.75 -11.56
CA GLU A 607 9.43 6.91 -12.10
C GLU A 607 10.25 5.60 -12.08
N GLU A 608 9.79 4.52 -11.46
CA GLU A 608 10.58 3.30 -11.27
C GLU A 608 10.66 2.36 -12.49
N ALA A 609 9.89 2.57 -13.54
CA ALA A 609 10.05 1.80 -14.78
C ALA A 609 11.36 2.12 -15.54
N GLN A 610 12.10 3.14 -15.15
CA GLN A 610 13.36 3.53 -15.80
C GLN A 610 14.62 3.08 -15.08
N ALA A 611 14.56 2.71 -13.81
CA ALA A 611 15.74 2.23 -13.06
C ALA A 611 16.20 0.83 -13.46
N GLU A 612 15.33 0.02 -14.05
CA GLU A 612 15.68 -1.36 -14.46
C GLU A 612 16.49 -1.48 -15.77
N GLN A 613 16.67 -0.41 -16.56
CA GLN A 613 17.40 -0.48 -17.84
C GLN A 613 18.84 0.04 -17.79
N LEU A 614 19.32 0.56 -16.66
CA LEU A 614 20.65 1.23 -16.58
C LEU A 614 21.81 0.39 -16.04
N ASP A 615 21.61 -0.90 -15.73
CA ASP A 615 22.65 -1.71 -15.05
C ASP A 615 23.44 -2.67 -15.96
N THR A 616 23.64 -2.36 -17.24
CA THR A 616 24.47 -3.16 -18.15
C THR A 616 25.63 -2.42 -18.83
N ALA A 617 26.11 -1.29 -18.33
CA ALA A 617 27.29 -0.64 -18.88
C ALA A 617 28.42 -0.50 -17.85
N LYS A 618 29.62 -1.05 -18.19
CA LYS A 618 30.86 -0.94 -17.41
C LYS A 618 31.29 0.53 -17.25
N PRO A 619 31.91 0.91 -16.14
CA PRO A 619 32.30 2.29 -15.87
C PRO A 619 33.49 2.76 -16.71
N GLN A 620 33.32 3.91 -17.37
CA GLN A 620 34.42 4.74 -17.86
C GLN A 620 34.38 6.10 -17.13
N PRO A 621 35.54 6.76 -16.86
CA PRO A 621 35.61 7.95 -16.03
C PRO A 621 35.07 9.20 -16.73
N LEU A 622 34.26 9.98 -15.98
CA LEU A 622 33.55 11.17 -16.42
C LEU A 622 34.40 12.45 -16.36
N PRO A 623 34.18 13.41 -17.27
CA PRO A 623 34.56 14.80 -17.09
C PRO A 623 33.54 15.60 -16.28
N ALA A 624 33.96 16.68 -15.63
CA ALA A 624 33.28 17.49 -14.64
C ALA A 624 31.93 18.13 -15.08
N PRO A 625 30.99 18.42 -14.14
CA PRO A 625 29.56 18.59 -14.39
C PRO A 625 29.15 20.00 -14.81
N SER A 626 28.28 20.04 -15.81
CA SER A 626 27.30 21.12 -16.01
C SER A 626 25.94 20.70 -15.44
N PRO A 627 24.99 21.60 -15.12
CA PRO A 627 23.80 21.29 -14.34
C PRO A 627 22.93 20.22 -15.02
N ALA A 628 22.70 19.11 -14.34
CA ALA A 628 22.02 17.93 -14.88
C ALA A 628 20.51 18.16 -15.00
N VAL A 629 20.07 18.40 -16.22
CA VAL A 629 18.78 17.97 -16.72
C VAL A 629 18.93 16.48 -17.03
N THR A 630 18.10 15.60 -16.48
CA THR A 630 18.16 14.18 -16.82
C THR A 630 17.82 13.98 -18.29
N ASP A 631 18.46 13.04 -19.01
CA ASP A 631 18.22 12.80 -20.44
C ASP A 631 16.74 12.54 -20.78
N SER A 632 15.93 12.05 -19.81
CA SER A 632 14.49 11.86 -19.94
C SER A 632 13.72 13.20 -20.02
N ASP A 633 14.12 14.21 -19.24
CA ASP A 633 13.48 15.54 -19.29
C ASP A 633 13.83 16.26 -20.59
N ALA A 634 15.04 16.09 -21.12
CA ALA A 634 15.44 16.65 -22.40
C ALA A 634 14.66 16.06 -23.58
N THR A 635 14.37 14.76 -23.55
CA THR A 635 13.55 14.10 -24.59
C THR A 635 12.08 14.53 -24.53
N VAL A 636 11.53 14.67 -23.32
CA VAL A 636 10.16 15.17 -23.12
C VAL A 636 10.04 16.64 -23.57
N GLU A 637 11.01 17.48 -23.22
CA GLU A 637 11.01 18.88 -23.63
C GLU A 637 11.24 19.04 -25.16
N SER A 638 12.06 18.17 -25.76
CA SER A 638 12.21 18.10 -27.22
C SER A 638 10.90 17.70 -27.90
N ALA A 639 10.17 16.73 -27.36
CA ALA A 639 8.84 16.34 -27.85
C ALA A 639 7.79 17.45 -27.61
N ALA A 640 7.89 18.16 -26.49
CA ALA A 640 7.07 19.32 -26.15
C ALA A 640 7.26 20.49 -27.15
N GLN A 641 8.49 20.71 -27.58
CA GLN A 641 8.80 21.72 -28.57
C GLN A 641 8.13 21.44 -29.92
N LEU A 642 7.92 20.17 -30.32
CA LEU A 642 7.17 19.81 -31.51
C LEU A 642 5.72 20.30 -31.46
N ILE A 643 5.08 20.23 -30.29
CA ILE A 643 3.72 20.76 -30.09
C ILE A 643 3.73 22.27 -30.22
N HIS A 644 4.72 22.94 -29.67
CA HIS A 644 4.87 24.37 -29.74
C HIS A 644 5.12 24.84 -31.19
N ASN A 645 5.93 24.12 -31.96
CA ASN A 645 6.21 24.42 -33.36
C ASN A 645 4.97 24.27 -34.24
N VAL A 646 4.07 23.33 -33.95
CA VAL A 646 2.83 23.14 -34.73
C VAL A 646 1.78 24.18 -34.38
N PHE A 647 1.58 24.54 -33.08
CA PHE A 647 0.47 25.39 -32.65
C PHE A 647 0.89 26.79 -32.22
N GLY A 648 2.19 27.04 -31.92
CA GLY A 648 2.68 28.33 -31.40
C GLY A 648 3.05 29.35 -32.50
N GLY A 649 3.03 28.97 -33.78
CA GLY A 649 3.44 29.85 -34.88
C GLY A 649 4.96 29.96 -34.98
N SER A 650 5.59 29.21 -35.89
CA SER A 650 7.03 29.30 -36.13
C SER A 650 7.34 30.51 -37.05
N ALA A 651 8.24 31.39 -36.59
CA ALA A 651 8.71 32.52 -37.40
C ALA A 651 9.75 32.12 -38.45
N ASP A 652 10.39 30.94 -38.30
CA ASP A 652 11.45 30.45 -39.20
C ASP A 652 11.33 28.94 -39.42
N GLY A 653 10.93 28.53 -40.65
CA GLY A 653 11.09 27.15 -41.10
C GLY A 653 9.80 26.38 -41.40
N GLU A 654 9.90 25.30 -42.13
CA GLU A 654 8.81 24.42 -42.59
C GLU A 654 7.77 24.13 -41.51
N ALA A 655 6.55 24.61 -41.74
CA ALA A 655 5.42 24.35 -40.82
C ALA A 655 5.14 22.82 -40.75
N LEU A 656 5.38 22.22 -39.60
CA LEU A 656 5.08 20.83 -39.35
C LEU A 656 3.57 20.58 -39.48
N ALA A 657 3.19 19.64 -40.33
CA ALA A 657 1.78 19.32 -40.55
C ALA A 657 1.16 18.70 -39.30
N PRO A 658 0.00 19.17 -38.79
CA PRO A 658 -0.64 18.64 -37.60
C PRO A 658 -0.94 17.12 -37.67
N GLY A 659 -1.08 16.59 -38.90
CA GLY A 659 -1.32 15.17 -39.13
C GLY A 659 -0.19 14.25 -38.71
N THR A 660 1.06 14.68 -38.78
CA THR A 660 2.26 13.89 -38.48
C THR A 660 2.75 14.06 -37.05
N LEU A 661 2.22 15.04 -36.31
CA LEU A 661 2.70 15.43 -34.98
C LEU A 661 2.78 14.25 -33.98
N ALA A 662 1.76 13.38 -33.92
CA ALA A 662 1.77 12.24 -33.01
C ALA A 662 2.94 11.28 -33.33
N ASN A 663 3.20 10.98 -34.60
CA ASN A 663 4.31 10.10 -34.98
C ASN A 663 5.68 10.73 -34.69
N GLN A 664 5.77 12.06 -34.81
CA GLN A 664 7.01 12.78 -34.49
C GLN A 664 7.28 12.80 -32.98
N ILE A 665 6.22 12.94 -32.13
CA ILE A 665 6.34 12.81 -30.69
C ILE A 665 6.72 11.36 -30.33
N GLU A 666 6.14 10.34 -30.96
CA GLU A 666 6.54 8.94 -30.78
C GLU A 666 8.03 8.71 -31.12
N ALA A 667 8.49 9.30 -32.22
CA ALA A 667 9.90 9.21 -32.61
C ALA A 667 10.83 9.95 -31.63
N ALA A 668 10.43 11.13 -31.14
CA ALA A 668 11.20 11.91 -30.20
C ALA A 668 11.31 11.22 -28.83
N LEU A 669 10.23 10.58 -28.36
CA LEU A 669 10.21 9.84 -27.11
C LEU A 669 10.75 8.41 -27.21
N GLY A 670 10.96 7.90 -28.44
CA GLY A 670 11.34 6.50 -28.66
C GLY A 670 10.27 5.47 -28.20
N ALA A 671 9.04 5.91 -27.99
CA ALA A 671 7.96 5.13 -27.38
C ALA A 671 6.64 5.31 -28.14
N LYS A 672 5.87 4.24 -28.30
CA LYS A 672 4.52 4.31 -28.86
C LYS A 672 3.58 5.11 -27.95
N ARG A 673 2.57 5.75 -28.53
CA ARG A 673 1.63 6.65 -27.88
C ARG A 673 1.00 6.06 -26.58
N ASP A 674 0.70 4.78 -26.57
CA ASP A 674 0.05 4.14 -25.41
C ASP A 674 1.01 3.87 -24.24
N SER A 675 2.32 3.98 -24.47
CA SER A 675 3.38 3.85 -23.47
C SER A 675 4.04 5.18 -23.09
N TRP A 676 3.48 6.32 -23.48
CA TRP A 676 4.01 7.62 -23.06
C TRP A 676 3.87 7.81 -21.55
N PRO A 677 4.95 8.25 -20.85
CA PRO A 677 4.91 8.52 -19.44
C PRO A 677 3.84 9.54 -19.07
N ILE A 678 3.22 9.38 -17.88
CA ILE A 678 2.13 10.28 -17.47
C ILE A 678 2.61 11.71 -17.25
N SER A 679 3.85 11.88 -16.76
CA SER A 679 4.52 13.17 -16.64
C SER A 679 4.64 13.88 -18.00
N ALA A 680 5.08 13.16 -19.04
CA ALA A 680 5.18 13.69 -20.40
C ALA A 680 3.82 14.09 -20.96
N ILE A 681 2.78 13.23 -20.85
CA ILE A 681 1.45 13.55 -21.39
C ILE A 681 0.80 14.73 -20.63
N ARG A 682 1.06 14.91 -19.34
CA ARG A 682 0.57 16.08 -18.60
C ARG A 682 1.35 17.34 -18.97
N ARG A 683 2.65 17.25 -19.19
CA ARG A 683 3.46 18.34 -19.75
C ARG A 683 2.94 18.75 -21.13
N PHE A 684 2.62 17.80 -21.99
CA PHE A 684 2.01 18.07 -23.30
C PHE A 684 0.63 18.72 -23.17
N SER A 685 -0.17 18.31 -22.19
CA SER A 685 -1.47 18.95 -21.91
C SER A 685 -1.28 20.42 -21.51
N ASP A 686 -0.30 20.73 -20.67
CA ASP A 686 -0.02 22.11 -20.26
C ASP A 686 0.37 22.98 -21.46
N ILE A 687 1.22 22.47 -22.35
CA ILE A 687 1.61 23.17 -23.58
C ILE A 687 0.43 23.31 -24.55
N LEU A 688 -0.37 22.27 -24.73
CA LEU A 688 -1.56 22.35 -25.59
C LEU A 688 -2.56 23.41 -25.10
N ILE A 689 -2.66 23.63 -23.78
CA ILE A 689 -3.45 24.72 -23.21
C ILE A 689 -2.82 26.08 -23.54
N GLU A 690 -1.50 26.18 -23.43
CA GLU A 690 -0.75 27.43 -23.68
C GLU A 690 -0.87 27.87 -25.16
N VAL A 691 -0.68 26.91 -26.10
CA VAL A 691 -0.72 27.19 -27.54
C VAL A 691 -2.10 26.98 -28.17
N ALA A 692 -3.17 26.96 -27.39
CA ALA A 692 -4.52 26.66 -27.87
C ALA A 692 -5.03 27.60 -28.98
N ALA A 693 -4.46 28.80 -29.11
CA ALA A 693 -4.79 29.75 -30.17
C ALA A 693 -4.50 29.17 -31.57
N GLY A 694 -3.45 28.35 -31.72
CA GLY A 694 -3.04 27.77 -33.01
C GLY A 694 -4.06 26.79 -33.60
N ARG A 695 -4.98 26.21 -32.78
CA ARG A 695 -6.07 25.38 -33.32
C ARG A 695 -7.00 26.09 -34.29
N LYS A 696 -7.01 27.45 -34.30
CA LYS A 696 -7.86 28.29 -35.15
C LYS A 696 -7.39 28.39 -36.59
N GLU A 697 -6.25 27.80 -36.91
CA GLU A 697 -5.65 27.94 -38.23
C GLU A 697 -6.44 27.17 -39.32
N SER A 698 -6.88 25.93 -39.00
CA SER A 698 -7.76 25.16 -39.88
C SER A 698 -8.48 24.03 -39.14
N PRO A 699 -9.52 23.39 -39.74
CA PRO A 699 -10.16 22.23 -39.15
C PRO A 699 -9.18 21.10 -38.76
N ARG A 700 -8.12 20.90 -39.57
CA ARG A 700 -7.10 19.86 -39.27
C ARG A 700 -6.30 20.18 -38.01
N TYR A 701 -6.02 21.46 -37.73
CA TYR A 701 -5.37 21.88 -36.46
C TYR A 701 -6.32 21.71 -35.30
N GLU A 702 -7.58 22.07 -35.40
CA GLU A 702 -8.56 21.89 -34.32
C GLU A 702 -8.77 20.40 -34.00
N VAL A 703 -8.98 19.54 -35.00
CA VAL A 703 -9.08 18.09 -34.86
C VAL A 703 -7.88 17.52 -34.11
N ARG A 704 -6.66 17.91 -34.49
CA ARG A 704 -5.43 17.41 -33.87
C ARG A 704 -5.31 17.90 -32.43
N TRP A 705 -5.59 19.17 -32.18
CA TRP A 705 -5.57 19.75 -30.85
C TRP A 705 -6.57 19.07 -29.91
N LEU A 706 -7.83 18.90 -30.34
CA LEU A 706 -8.88 18.19 -29.57
C LEU A 706 -8.46 16.74 -29.26
N ASN A 707 -7.93 16.02 -30.26
CA ASN A 707 -7.49 14.64 -30.12
C ASN A 707 -6.36 14.48 -29.12
N LEU A 708 -5.30 15.31 -29.24
CA LEU A 708 -4.15 15.26 -28.33
C LEU A 708 -4.51 15.74 -26.92
N SER A 709 -5.26 16.82 -26.77
CA SER A 709 -5.69 17.35 -25.47
C SER A 709 -6.51 16.30 -24.71
N GLY A 710 -7.46 15.62 -25.39
CA GLY A 710 -8.22 14.53 -24.77
C GLY A 710 -7.36 13.31 -24.43
N PHE A 711 -6.36 12.99 -25.26
CA PHE A 711 -5.44 11.89 -24.99
C PHE A 711 -4.52 12.20 -23.80
N CYS A 712 -3.90 13.37 -23.80
CA CYS A 712 -2.92 13.76 -22.79
C CYS A 712 -3.54 14.02 -21.42
N LEU A 713 -4.87 14.22 -21.34
CA LEU A 713 -5.56 14.55 -20.10
C LEU A 713 -6.46 13.42 -19.57
N ARG A 714 -6.57 12.29 -20.31
CA ARG A 714 -7.35 11.13 -19.84
C ARG A 714 -6.80 10.54 -18.53
N PRO A 715 -7.64 10.09 -17.58
CA PRO A 715 -9.10 10.11 -17.56
C PRO A 715 -9.70 11.43 -17.07
N GLY A 716 -8.92 12.48 -16.90
CA GLY A 716 -9.31 13.78 -16.40
C GLY A 716 -9.02 13.98 -14.92
N PHE A 717 -8.41 13.00 -14.27
CA PHE A 717 -8.00 13.03 -12.87
C PHE A 717 -6.80 12.11 -12.63
N GLY A 718 -6.20 12.20 -11.46
CA GLY A 718 -5.15 11.28 -11.01
C GLY A 718 -3.76 11.90 -10.92
N VAL A 719 -3.58 13.13 -11.41
CA VAL A 719 -2.33 13.89 -11.24
C VAL A 719 -2.68 15.26 -10.65
N PRO A 720 -1.88 15.80 -9.72
CA PRO A 720 -2.10 17.13 -9.16
C PRO A 720 -2.29 18.18 -10.26
N GLY A 721 -3.38 18.99 -10.13
CA GLY A 721 -3.73 19.99 -11.11
C GLY A 721 -4.58 19.52 -12.30
N ASP A 722 -4.94 18.25 -12.40
CA ASP A 722 -5.80 17.76 -13.48
C ASP A 722 -7.18 18.43 -13.50
N ASP A 723 -7.76 18.77 -12.35
CA ASP A 723 -9.01 19.51 -12.23
C ASP A 723 -8.91 20.90 -12.90
N ALA A 724 -7.77 21.58 -12.74
CA ALA A 724 -7.52 22.86 -13.43
C ALA A 724 -7.31 22.67 -14.92
N ARG A 725 -6.54 21.65 -15.34
CA ARG A 725 -6.32 21.30 -16.75
C ARG A 725 -7.63 20.96 -17.44
N VAL A 726 -8.46 20.10 -16.81
CA VAL A 726 -9.79 19.72 -17.30
C VAL A 726 -10.67 20.96 -17.48
N LYS A 727 -10.70 21.84 -16.47
CA LYS A 727 -11.45 23.10 -16.53
C LYS A 727 -10.97 24.00 -17.67
N HIS A 728 -9.64 24.17 -17.84
CA HIS A 728 -9.08 24.98 -18.92
C HIS A 728 -9.38 24.40 -20.30
N VAL A 729 -9.06 23.12 -20.52
CA VAL A 729 -9.30 22.44 -21.80
C VAL A 729 -10.77 22.49 -22.17
N ARG A 730 -11.66 22.24 -21.21
CA ARG A 730 -13.10 22.28 -21.41
C ARG A 730 -13.59 23.69 -21.73
N THR A 731 -13.07 24.70 -21.05
CA THR A 731 -13.43 26.11 -21.32
C THR A 731 -12.99 26.52 -22.72
N ILE A 732 -11.78 26.15 -23.13
CA ILE A 732 -11.27 26.40 -24.49
C ILE A 732 -12.11 25.67 -25.54
N ALA A 733 -12.47 24.38 -25.28
CA ALA A 733 -13.19 23.54 -26.22
C ALA A 733 -14.69 23.84 -26.30
N SER A 734 -15.33 24.24 -25.20
CA SER A 734 -16.81 24.42 -25.15
C SER A 734 -17.28 25.83 -25.45
N ASN A 735 -16.44 26.85 -25.27
CA ASN A 735 -16.85 28.22 -25.52
C ASN A 735 -16.85 28.59 -26.99
N GLU A 736 -16.03 27.90 -27.81
CA GLU A 736 -16.01 28.05 -29.26
C GLU A 736 -15.29 26.87 -29.92
N THR A 737 -16.01 25.86 -30.42
CA THR A 737 -15.51 25.05 -31.53
C THR A 737 -15.32 26.04 -32.71
N VAL A 738 -14.10 26.26 -33.13
CA VAL A 738 -13.79 27.27 -34.17
C VAL A 738 -14.45 26.90 -35.49
N PHE A 739 -14.46 25.58 -35.77
CA PHE A 739 -15.07 25.02 -36.99
C PHE A 739 -16.28 24.16 -36.60
N ALA A 740 -17.32 24.81 -36.07
CA ALA A 740 -18.53 24.17 -35.56
C ALA A 740 -19.29 23.33 -36.59
N ASP A 741 -19.18 23.67 -37.87
CA ASP A 741 -19.83 22.98 -38.99
C ASP A 741 -18.99 21.78 -39.51
N ASP A 742 -17.72 21.66 -39.10
CA ASP A 742 -16.88 20.52 -39.48
C ASP A 742 -17.21 19.30 -38.69
N LEU A 743 -17.58 18.21 -39.35
CA LEU A 743 -18.01 16.97 -38.72
C LEU A 743 -16.92 16.34 -37.85
N GLN A 744 -15.67 16.36 -38.30
CA GLN A 744 -14.57 15.74 -37.58
C GLN A 744 -14.22 16.53 -36.33
N CYS A 745 -14.31 17.86 -36.35
CA CYS A 745 -14.19 18.70 -35.18
C CYS A 745 -15.26 18.38 -34.12
N GLN A 746 -16.53 18.20 -34.56
CA GLN A 746 -17.63 17.82 -33.69
C GLN A 746 -17.39 16.45 -33.03
N VAL A 747 -16.94 15.45 -33.79
CA VAL A 747 -16.65 14.10 -33.30
C VAL A 747 -15.49 14.14 -32.31
N GLU A 748 -14.39 14.80 -32.61
CA GLU A 748 -13.22 14.87 -31.72
C GLU A 748 -13.51 15.67 -30.44
N LEU A 749 -14.41 16.65 -30.49
CA LEU A 749 -14.90 17.32 -29.27
C LEU A 749 -15.63 16.35 -28.33
N LEU A 750 -16.52 15.51 -28.86
CA LEU A 750 -17.19 14.48 -28.04
C LEU A 750 -16.20 13.45 -27.49
N VAL A 751 -15.21 13.04 -28.29
CA VAL A 751 -14.13 12.13 -27.85
C VAL A 751 -13.28 12.76 -26.76
N LEU A 752 -12.92 14.06 -26.89
CA LEU A 752 -12.20 14.78 -25.85
C LEU A 752 -13.00 14.80 -24.54
N LEU A 753 -14.26 15.25 -24.58
CA LEU A 753 -15.12 15.32 -23.40
C LEU A 753 -15.30 13.96 -22.73
N ARG A 754 -15.45 12.90 -23.52
CA ARG A 754 -15.51 11.52 -23.01
C ARG A 754 -14.23 11.07 -22.30
N ARG A 755 -13.06 11.42 -22.88
CA ARG A 755 -11.77 11.04 -22.30
C ARG A 755 -11.46 11.75 -20.99
N ILE A 756 -12.02 12.92 -20.76
CA ILE A 756 -11.80 13.70 -19.53
C ILE A 756 -13.02 13.68 -18.58
N ALA A 757 -14.03 12.86 -18.87
CA ALA A 757 -15.32 12.85 -18.16
C ALA A 757 -15.15 12.64 -16.65
N GLY A 758 -14.23 11.78 -16.22
CA GLY A 758 -13.95 11.50 -14.82
C GLY A 758 -13.45 12.71 -14.01
N GLY A 759 -12.83 13.69 -14.66
CA GLY A 759 -12.39 14.95 -14.03
C GLY A 759 -13.44 16.08 -14.07
N ILE A 760 -14.60 15.85 -14.68
CA ILE A 760 -15.70 16.83 -14.75
C ILE A 760 -16.56 16.67 -13.49
N ASN A 761 -16.80 17.74 -12.75
CA ASN A 761 -17.61 17.67 -11.53
C ASN A 761 -19.11 17.36 -11.81
N ALA A 762 -19.83 16.89 -10.78
CA ALA A 762 -21.21 16.44 -10.90
C ALA A 762 -22.17 17.49 -11.51
N SER A 763 -22.06 18.76 -11.12
CA SER A 763 -22.94 19.83 -11.63
C SER A 763 -22.70 20.10 -13.13
N GLU A 764 -21.45 19.99 -13.54
CA GLU A 764 -21.05 20.19 -14.93
C GLU A 764 -21.38 18.97 -15.81
N GLN A 765 -21.26 17.74 -15.29
CA GLN A 765 -21.75 16.54 -15.95
C GLN A 765 -23.27 16.61 -16.15
N GLN A 766 -24.02 17.08 -15.15
CA GLN A 766 -25.46 17.26 -15.25
C GLN A 766 -25.85 18.31 -16.32
N ALA A 767 -25.10 19.40 -16.41
CA ALA A 767 -25.32 20.41 -17.45
C ALA A 767 -25.01 19.87 -18.85
N LEU A 768 -23.94 19.09 -18.97
CA LEU A 768 -23.55 18.43 -20.23
C LEU A 768 -24.58 17.39 -20.66
N TYR A 769 -25.08 16.57 -19.73
CA TYR A 769 -26.17 15.63 -19.98
C TYR A 769 -27.40 16.30 -20.57
N ARG A 770 -27.91 17.37 -19.94
CA ARG A 770 -29.08 18.11 -20.44
C ARG A 770 -28.87 18.69 -21.83
N LYS A 771 -27.67 19.16 -22.12
CA LYS A 771 -27.30 19.69 -23.45
C LYS A 771 -27.26 18.60 -24.51
N LEU A 772 -26.80 17.39 -24.16
CA LEU A 772 -26.65 16.27 -25.09
C LEU A 772 -27.98 15.53 -25.33
N ILE A 773 -28.76 15.25 -24.26
CA ILE A 773 -30.01 14.50 -24.38
C ILE A 773 -31.06 15.28 -25.18
N GLY A 774 -31.14 16.61 -25.03
CA GLY A 774 -32.04 17.45 -25.81
C GLY A 774 -31.72 17.49 -27.32
N ARG A 775 -30.55 17.03 -27.73
CA ARG A 775 -30.13 16.89 -29.14
C ARG A 775 -30.23 15.46 -29.67
N ALA A 776 -30.38 14.47 -28.76
CA ALA A 776 -30.41 13.03 -29.04
C ALA A 776 -31.81 12.50 -29.39
N ASP A 777 -32.73 13.32 -29.96
CA ASP A 777 -34.05 12.89 -30.32
C ASP A 777 -34.02 11.96 -31.54
N LEU A 778 -33.92 10.66 -31.28
CA LEU A 778 -33.89 9.58 -32.28
C LEU A 778 -35.16 9.49 -33.18
N ARG A 779 -36.19 10.26 -32.87
CA ARG A 779 -37.46 10.27 -33.61
C ARG A 779 -37.51 11.31 -34.72
N LYS A 780 -36.53 12.21 -34.84
CA LYS A 780 -36.45 13.15 -35.94
C LYS A 780 -35.95 12.46 -37.19
N LYS A 781 -36.85 12.31 -38.20
CA LYS A 781 -36.54 11.85 -39.56
C LYS A 781 -35.67 12.91 -40.29
N GLY A 782 -34.37 12.93 -39.98
CA GLY A 782 -33.33 13.71 -40.68
C GLY A 782 -32.10 12.83 -40.93
N ARG A 783 -31.18 13.21 -41.84
CA ARG A 783 -29.90 12.53 -42.04
C ARG A 783 -29.04 12.72 -40.78
N VAL A 784 -29.16 11.78 -39.82
CA VAL A 784 -28.33 11.75 -38.64
C VAL A 784 -27.00 11.12 -39.02
N ASN A 785 -25.89 11.80 -38.71
CA ASN A 785 -24.56 11.21 -38.89
C ASN A 785 -24.33 10.15 -37.81
N ARG A 786 -24.24 8.89 -38.23
CA ARG A 786 -24.08 7.73 -37.32
C ARG A 786 -22.85 7.81 -36.42
N GLN A 787 -21.73 8.34 -36.92
CA GLN A 787 -20.48 8.46 -36.13
C GLN A 787 -20.63 9.50 -35.00
N LEU A 788 -21.28 10.63 -35.27
CA LEU A 788 -21.52 11.67 -34.30
C LEU A 788 -22.47 11.19 -33.20
N GLU A 789 -23.56 10.47 -33.56
CA GLU A 789 -24.48 9.87 -32.61
C GLU A 789 -23.80 8.80 -31.75
N TYR A 790 -22.98 7.95 -32.36
CA TYR A 790 -22.23 6.92 -31.65
C TYR A 790 -21.31 7.52 -30.57
N GLU A 791 -20.53 8.55 -30.88
CA GLU A 791 -19.66 9.20 -29.88
C GLU A 791 -20.47 10.01 -28.85
N ARG A 792 -21.64 10.53 -29.20
CA ARG A 792 -22.57 11.18 -28.25
C ARG A 792 -23.06 10.20 -27.19
N TRP A 793 -23.50 9.01 -27.59
CA TRP A 793 -23.94 7.96 -26.67
C TRP A 793 -22.79 7.46 -25.81
N ARG A 794 -21.60 7.29 -26.37
CA ARG A 794 -20.39 6.94 -25.61
C ARG A 794 -20.00 8.00 -24.57
N LEU A 795 -20.14 9.27 -24.90
CA LEU A 795 -19.94 10.34 -23.94
C LEU A 795 -21.00 10.29 -22.82
N LEU A 796 -22.29 10.16 -23.16
CA LEU A 796 -23.36 10.03 -22.16
C LEU A 796 -23.11 8.86 -21.22
N ALA A 797 -22.68 7.72 -21.72
CA ALA A 797 -22.35 6.54 -20.92
C ALA A 797 -21.10 6.73 -20.02
N SER A 798 -20.23 7.71 -20.30
CA SER A 798 -19.04 8.03 -19.50
C SER A 798 -19.28 9.04 -18.39
N LEU A 799 -20.50 9.59 -18.23
CA LEU A 799 -20.84 10.57 -17.21
C LEU A 799 -21.23 9.85 -15.90
N GLU A 800 -20.28 9.65 -15.02
CA GLU A 800 -20.44 8.84 -13.80
C GLU A 800 -21.13 9.55 -12.64
N HIS A 801 -21.19 10.88 -12.66
CA HIS A 801 -21.76 11.70 -11.57
C HIS A 801 -23.16 12.24 -11.85
N LEU A 802 -23.94 11.55 -12.71
CA LEU A 802 -25.34 11.89 -12.96
C LEU A 802 -26.25 11.45 -11.81
N LEU A 803 -27.40 12.12 -11.66
CA LEU A 803 -28.45 11.70 -10.75
C LEU A 803 -29.00 10.31 -11.12
N GLY A 804 -29.41 9.53 -10.14
CA GLY A 804 -29.93 8.16 -10.37
C GLY A 804 -31.10 8.10 -11.36
N SER A 805 -32.00 9.11 -11.33
CA SER A 805 -33.12 9.24 -12.28
C SER A 805 -32.66 9.45 -13.73
N ASP A 806 -31.59 10.23 -13.92
CA ASP A 806 -31.04 10.52 -15.25
C ASP A 806 -30.25 9.33 -15.81
N ARG A 807 -29.58 8.56 -14.94
CA ARG A 807 -28.95 7.29 -15.33
C ARG A 807 -29.97 6.24 -15.75
N ALA A 808 -31.09 6.10 -15.02
CA ALA A 808 -32.17 5.18 -15.38
C ALA A 808 -32.77 5.52 -16.76
N SER A 809 -32.98 6.82 -17.03
CA SER A 809 -33.47 7.27 -18.35
C SER A 809 -32.50 7.09 -19.52
N LEU A 810 -31.23 6.79 -19.29
CA LEU A 810 -30.28 6.41 -20.33
C LEU A 810 -30.33 4.91 -20.67
N GLY A 811 -30.80 4.08 -19.73
CA GLY A 811 -30.97 2.64 -19.94
C GLY A 811 -32.23 2.25 -20.71
N ASP A 812 -33.32 3.08 -20.61
CA ASP A 812 -34.56 2.97 -21.35
C ASP A 812 -34.43 3.50 -22.81
#